data_28ff67906596e6968ae632e817a11a66
#
_entry.id   28ff67906596e6968ae632e817a11a66
#
_cell.length_a   1.000
_cell.length_b   1.000
_cell.length_c   1.000
_cell.angle_alpha   90.00
_cell.angle_beta   90.00
_cell.angle_gamma   90.00
#
_symmetry.space_group_name_H-M   'P 1'
#
loop_
_entity.id
_entity.type
_entity.pdbx_description
1 polymer ?
#
loop_
_entity_poly.entity_id
_entity_poly.type
_entity_poly.pdbx_seq_one_letter_code
_entity_poly.pdbx_strand_id
1 'polypeptide(L)'
;MAEGEGAVDSPVPVGRKTRTVVGRAERLRGLARGVLDDHARAVDQVRTALAPVLAELVAQELENIPVSRLKDVTEGRLRLGALEAAGLGSVRGVFDASRYELRQIPGVGAQTADQALAAARQIARAVEETVSVRIDVDHPEPRTTALVIALRRLVEAGPELRRAVDAATELDRTFKTLLPAARPATGRLRMALTGRARRESALAAVAELRALTGDAVAKGVPMLLTQASTDLLRESASDAEAWVDFELRSPEYYSQLAEIAGSVPDVEAAEGFLPAEVADRVHAQGLDDTHRRVSLRGYQSFGARFALAQRRVVLGDEMGLGKTVQAIAVLAHLAADGHKHFLVVCPASVLINWTREIRSRSTLRAVPVHGPDRQDAYAEWRERGGVAVTTFDVLHSLPDPAKGEKGGKGARGPAGLPAAFTAPAALVVDEAHYVKNPDARRSRAVARWTDRCERVLFLTGTPMENRVEEFRTLVRYLQPELVPKIQGSDAVAGPHTFRKSVAPAYLRRNQQDVLTELPALVQVDEWEEFSAADQDAYREAVAAGNFMAMRRAAYAHAEKSAKLQRLRELVAEAAVNDLKVVVFSYFRDVLATVQQAVGEGALGPLAGGVPATRRQQLVDEFTSAPGHAVLLCQIEAGGVGLNLQAASVVILCEPQVKPTLEHQAVARAHRMGQVRSVQVHRLLATDSVDDRLLRILESKSRLFDAYARRSDVAEATPDAVDVSDGTIARRIVEEEQERLAAGRSAG
;
A
#
# COMPACT_ATOMS: atom_id res chain seq x y z
N MET A 1 -9.91 -5.98 -60.01
CA MET A 1 -8.89 -7.01 -60.20
C MET A 1 -7.61 -6.49 -59.55
N ALA A 2 -7.29 -6.98 -58.39
CA ALA A 2 -5.97 -6.93 -57.78
C ALA A 2 -5.96 -8.05 -56.73
N GLU A 3 -5.13 -9.03 -56.99
CA GLU A 3 -5.05 -10.29 -56.31
C GLU A 3 -4.48 -10.11 -54.89
N GLY A 4 -5.14 -10.73 -53.94
CA GLY A 4 -4.58 -10.95 -52.61
C GLY A 4 -3.51 -12.03 -52.68
N GLU A 5 -2.25 -11.68 -52.50
CA GLU A 5 -1.18 -12.62 -52.25
C GLU A 5 -1.39 -13.32 -50.92
N GLY A 6 -1.93 -14.53 -50.98
CA GLY A 6 -1.94 -15.50 -49.90
C GLY A 6 -0.49 -15.86 -49.53
N ALA A 7 -0.18 -15.80 -48.24
CA ALA A 7 1.08 -16.32 -47.67
C ALA A 7 1.26 -17.77 -48.11
N VAL A 8 2.19 -18.01 -49.02
CA VAL A 8 2.55 -19.32 -49.52
C VAL A 8 3.11 -20.13 -48.37
N ASP A 9 2.38 -21.15 -47.97
CA ASP A 9 2.76 -22.16 -46.99
C ASP A 9 3.95 -22.96 -47.54
N SER A 10 5.16 -22.47 -47.26
CA SER A 10 6.40 -23.14 -47.73
C SER A 10 6.50 -24.49 -47.03
N PRO A 11 6.66 -25.60 -47.78
CA PRO A 11 6.68 -26.96 -47.22
C PRO A 11 7.75 -27.07 -46.12
N VAL A 12 7.37 -27.56 -44.96
CA VAL A 12 8.25 -27.75 -43.80
C VAL A 12 9.41 -28.67 -44.19
N PRO A 13 10.67 -28.23 -44.18
CA PRO A 13 11.77 -29.01 -44.67
C PRO A 13 12.12 -30.16 -43.74
N VAL A 14 12.30 -31.38 -44.29
CA VAL A 14 12.77 -32.56 -43.56
C VAL A 14 14.29 -32.67 -43.61
N GLY A 15 14.95 -32.98 -42.49
CA GLY A 15 16.40 -33.20 -42.42
C GLY A 15 17.21 -32.07 -41.80
N ARG A 16 18.25 -31.55 -42.46
CA ARG A 16 19.21 -30.59 -41.86
C ARG A 16 18.58 -29.31 -41.33
N LYS A 17 17.65 -28.70 -42.07
CA LYS A 17 16.96 -27.47 -41.64
C LYS A 17 16.06 -27.71 -40.40
N THR A 18 15.40 -28.87 -40.33
CA THR A 18 14.58 -29.26 -39.16
C THR A 18 15.48 -29.51 -37.94
N ARG A 19 16.65 -30.13 -38.10
CA ARG A 19 17.64 -30.28 -37.02
C ARG A 19 18.04 -28.94 -36.42
N THR A 20 18.19 -27.91 -37.23
CA THR A 20 18.52 -26.56 -36.77
C THR A 20 17.37 -25.97 -35.94
N VAL A 21 16.10 -26.14 -36.35
CA VAL A 21 14.93 -25.68 -35.60
C VAL A 21 14.83 -26.42 -34.27
N VAL A 22 14.86 -27.75 -34.28
CA VAL A 22 14.82 -28.58 -33.08
C VAL A 22 15.96 -28.22 -32.12
N GLY A 23 17.22 -28.08 -32.62
CA GLY A 23 18.35 -27.69 -31.80
C GLY A 23 18.25 -26.27 -31.19
N ARG A 24 17.58 -25.33 -31.89
CA ARG A 24 17.28 -24.01 -31.31
C ARG A 24 16.26 -24.14 -30.20
N ALA A 25 15.18 -24.90 -30.41
CA ALA A 25 14.16 -25.15 -29.41
C ALA A 25 14.71 -25.88 -28.18
N GLU A 26 15.58 -26.88 -28.37
CA GLU A 26 16.27 -27.58 -27.27
C GLU A 26 17.13 -26.61 -26.42
N ARG A 27 17.89 -25.73 -27.08
CA ARG A 27 18.70 -24.71 -26.37
C ARG A 27 17.79 -23.73 -25.59
N LEU A 28 16.74 -23.23 -26.23
CA LEU A 28 15.82 -22.32 -25.56
C LEU A 28 15.11 -22.98 -24.36
N ARG A 29 14.72 -24.25 -24.52
CA ARG A 29 14.20 -25.05 -23.42
C ARG A 29 15.23 -25.26 -22.31
N GLY A 30 16.51 -25.45 -22.68
CA GLY A 30 17.62 -25.55 -21.73
C GLY A 30 17.75 -24.29 -20.87
N LEU A 31 17.69 -23.11 -21.49
CA LEU A 31 17.70 -21.83 -20.78
C LEU A 31 16.48 -21.69 -19.86
N ALA A 32 15.28 -22.03 -20.36
CA ALA A 32 14.05 -21.99 -19.57
C ALA A 32 14.15 -22.87 -18.32
N ARG A 33 14.62 -24.12 -18.47
CA ARG A 33 14.81 -25.02 -17.32
C ARG A 33 15.88 -24.53 -16.37
N GLY A 34 16.96 -23.94 -16.86
CA GLY A 34 17.98 -23.32 -16.03
C GLY A 34 17.39 -22.27 -15.08
N VAL A 35 16.59 -21.35 -15.60
CA VAL A 35 15.91 -20.32 -14.78
C VAL A 35 14.95 -20.94 -13.76
N LEU A 36 14.16 -21.95 -14.17
CA LEU A 36 13.23 -22.61 -13.24
C LEU A 36 13.96 -23.33 -12.11
N ASP A 37 15.06 -24.02 -12.42
CA ASP A 37 15.89 -24.72 -11.43
C ASP A 37 16.59 -23.72 -10.48
N ASP A 38 17.10 -22.59 -11.01
CA ASP A 38 17.76 -21.54 -10.23
C ASP A 38 16.76 -20.83 -9.30
N HIS A 39 15.59 -20.51 -9.82
CA HIS A 39 14.50 -19.91 -9.03
C HIS A 39 14.02 -20.85 -7.92
N ALA A 40 13.79 -22.12 -8.24
CA ALA A 40 13.37 -23.11 -7.24
C ALA A 40 14.41 -23.25 -6.11
N ARG A 41 15.71 -23.23 -6.42
CA ARG A 41 16.78 -23.22 -5.42
C ARG A 41 16.79 -21.97 -4.56
N ALA A 42 16.60 -20.79 -5.15
CA ALA A 42 16.53 -19.53 -4.40
C ALA A 42 15.33 -19.52 -3.43
N VAL A 43 14.15 -19.96 -3.88
CA VAL A 43 12.96 -20.11 -3.05
C VAL A 43 13.19 -21.12 -1.91
N ASP A 44 13.83 -22.25 -2.19
CA ASP A 44 14.13 -23.26 -1.17
C ASP A 44 15.12 -22.76 -0.12
N GLN A 45 16.09 -21.94 -0.50
CA GLN A 45 16.99 -21.25 0.43
C GLN A 45 16.24 -20.29 1.35
N VAL A 46 15.27 -19.53 0.82
CA VAL A 46 14.42 -18.66 1.64
C VAL A 46 13.60 -19.50 2.63
N ARG A 47 12.97 -20.59 2.18
CA ARG A 47 12.20 -21.50 3.06
C ARG A 47 13.07 -22.10 4.17
N THR A 48 14.28 -22.50 3.84
CA THR A 48 15.24 -23.05 4.79
C THR A 48 15.66 -22.02 5.85
N ALA A 49 15.88 -20.77 5.45
CA ALA A 49 16.23 -19.69 6.36
C ALA A 49 15.01 -19.22 7.19
N LEU A 50 13.81 -19.30 6.64
CA LEU A 50 12.57 -18.91 7.29
C LEU A 50 12.13 -19.89 8.40
N ALA A 51 12.32 -21.19 8.18
CA ALA A 51 11.84 -22.24 9.09
C ALA A 51 12.27 -22.04 10.57
N PRO A 52 13.55 -21.73 10.90
CA PRO A 52 13.94 -21.50 12.27
C PRO A 52 13.36 -20.20 12.87
N VAL A 53 13.10 -19.19 12.05
CA VAL A 53 12.46 -17.94 12.48
C VAL A 53 11.00 -18.19 12.85
N LEU A 54 10.27 -18.91 12.01
CA LEU A 54 8.88 -19.29 12.30
C LEU A 54 8.78 -20.19 13.53
N ALA A 55 9.66 -21.18 13.67
CA ALA A 55 9.67 -22.08 14.81
C ALA A 55 9.85 -21.32 16.15
N GLU A 56 10.71 -20.32 16.16
CA GLU A 56 10.90 -19.46 17.35
C GLU A 56 9.66 -18.64 17.66
N LEU A 57 9.07 -17.99 16.66
CA LEU A 57 7.87 -17.17 16.83
C LEU A 57 6.67 -18.01 17.31
N VAL A 58 6.49 -19.20 16.72
CA VAL A 58 5.45 -20.15 17.16
C VAL A 58 5.71 -20.57 18.61
N ALA A 59 6.96 -20.88 18.98
CA ALA A 59 7.30 -21.26 20.33
C ALA A 59 7.01 -20.14 21.36
N GLN A 60 7.33 -18.89 21.00
CA GLN A 60 7.02 -17.72 21.84
C GLN A 60 5.50 -17.54 22.01
N GLU A 61 4.75 -17.67 20.94
CA GLU A 61 3.29 -17.52 21.00
C GLU A 61 2.63 -18.65 21.80
N LEU A 62 3.09 -19.89 21.62
CA LEU A 62 2.63 -21.04 22.42
C LEU A 62 2.94 -20.92 23.91
N GLU A 63 3.99 -20.18 24.29
CA GLU A 63 4.30 -19.88 25.70
C GLU A 63 3.25 -18.94 26.31
N ASN A 64 2.72 -18.01 25.52
CA ASN A 64 1.70 -17.06 25.95
C ASN A 64 0.31 -17.70 26.04
N ILE A 65 0.10 -18.85 25.41
CA ILE A 65 -1.19 -19.55 25.42
C ILE A 65 -1.26 -20.47 26.63
N PRO A 66 -2.18 -20.25 27.59
CA PRO A 66 -2.31 -21.11 28.76
C PRO A 66 -2.77 -22.52 28.38
N VAL A 67 -2.29 -23.54 29.11
CA VAL A 67 -2.61 -24.95 28.87
C VAL A 67 -4.12 -25.24 28.88
N SER A 68 -4.91 -24.40 29.57
CA SER A 68 -6.38 -24.48 29.62
C SER A 68 -7.03 -24.44 28.23
N ARG A 69 -6.38 -23.79 27.24
CA ARG A 69 -6.86 -23.69 25.87
C ARG A 69 -6.87 -25.04 25.12
N LEU A 70 -6.14 -26.04 25.60
CA LEU A 70 -6.24 -27.39 25.05
C LEU A 70 -7.66 -27.98 25.14
N LYS A 71 -8.49 -27.50 26.10
CA LYS A 71 -9.89 -27.92 26.23
C LYS A 71 -10.76 -27.44 25.06
N ASP A 72 -10.46 -26.28 24.51
CA ASP A 72 -11.23 -25.68 23.41
C ASP A 72 -11.16 -26.57 22.16
N VAL A 73 -10.02 -27.25 21.97
CA VAL A 73 -9.76 -28.14 20.83
C VAL A 73 -10.24 -29.58 21.09
N THR A 74 -10.40 -29.96 22.38
CA THR A 74 -10.76 -31.32 22.78
C THR A 74 -12.21 -31.43 23.28
N GLU A 75 -13.07 -30.47 22.96
CA GLU A 75 -14.48 -30.41 23.41
C GLU A 75 -14.65 -30.56 24.93
N GLY A 76 -13.71 -30.08 25.71
CA GLY A 76 -13.73 -30.10 27.18
C GLY A 76 -13.45 -31.47 27.83
N ARG A 77 -13.10 -32.50 27.07
CA ARG A 77 -12.88 -33.87 27.55
C ARG A 77 -11.52 -34.09 28.22
N LEU A 78 -10.57 -33.15 28.07
CA LEU A 78 -9.20 -33.26 28.60
C LEU A 78 -9.11 -32.84 30.09
N ARG A 79 -8.56 -33.74 30.92
CA ARG A 79 -8.29 -33.41 32.33
C ARG A 79 -6.91 -32.77 32.48
N LEU A 80 -6.88 -31.45 32.66
CA LEU A 80 -5.64 -30.65 32.69
C LEU A 80 -5.00 -30.58 34.07
N GLY A 81 -5.73 -30.81 35.16
CA GLY A 81 -5.24 -30.56 36.51
C GLY A 81 -3.92 -31.31 36.86
N ALA A 82 -3.68 -32.47 36.27
CA ALA A 82 -2.43 -33.22 36.45
C ALA A 82 -1.25 -32.54 35.68
N LEU A 83 -1.50 -31.95 34.51
CA LEU A 83 -0.50 -31.24 33.70
C LEU A 83 -0.14 -29.92 34.38
N GLU A 84 -1.13 -29.18 34.87
CA GLU A 84 -0.94 -27.92 35.62
C GLU A 84 -0.17 -28.15 36.91
N ALA A 85 -0.51 -29.22 37.67
CA ALA A 85 0.19 -29.62 38.90
C ALA A 85 1.65 -30.05 38.64
N ALA A 86 1.96 -30.52 37.43
CA ALA A 86 3.33 -30.86 37.00
C ALA A 86 4.12 -29.65 36.47
N GLY A 87 3.55 -28.44 36.52
CA GLY A 87 4.21 -27.21 36.08
C GLY A 87 4.08 -26.88 34.59
N LEU A 88 3.24 -27.63 33.84
CA LEU A 88 2.97 -27.34 32.44
C LEU A 88 1.85 -26.29 32.36
N GLY A 89 2.22 -25.03 32.50
CA GLY A 89 1.28 -23.89 32.52
C GLY A 89 0.88 -23.37 31.13
N SER A 90 1.72 -23.63 30.11
CA SER A 90 1.52 -23.16 28.73
C SER A 90 1.31 -24.32 27.75
N VAL A 91 0.76 -24.00 26.58
CA VAL A 91 0.64 -24.97 25.48
C VAL A 91 2.01 -25.40 24.99
N ARG A 92 3.02 -24.51 25.04
CA ARG A 92 4.41 -24.81 24.69
C ARG A 92 4.96 -25.97 25.53
N GLY A 93 4.77 -25.92 26.85
CA GLY A 93 5.24 -26.98 27.72
C GLY A 93 4.71 -28.36 27.36
N VAL A 94 3.48 -28.45 26.88
CA VAL A 94 2.87 -29.69 26.38
C VAL A 94 3.37 -30.05 24.98
N PHE A 95 3.56 -29.05 24.11
CA PHE A 95 4.03 -29.23 22.73
C PHE A 95 5.46 -29.78 22.66
N ASP A 96 6.35 -29.25 23.51
CA ASP A 96 7.76 -29.66 23.60
C ASP A 96 7.96 -30.98 24.34
N ALA A 97 6.99 -31.37 25.18
CA ALA A 97 7.08 -32.61 25.92
C ALA A 97 6.90 -33.86 25.03
N SER A 98 7.73 -34.85 25.25
CA SER A 98 7.54 -36.15 24.63
C SER A 98 6.35 -36.89 25.23
N ARG A 99 5.77 -37.82 24.46
CA ARG A 99 4.72 -38.74 24.96
C ARG A 99 5.17 -39.48 26.24
N TYR A 100 6.45 -39.83 26.33
CA TYR A 100 7.01 -40.52 27.49
C TYR A 100 7.00 -39.62 28.73
N GLU A 101 7.46 -38.40 28.61
CA GLU A 101 7.50 -37.43 29.71
C GLU A 101 6.10 -37.15 30.26
N LEU A 102 5.13 -36.91 29.37
CA LEU A 102 3.73 -36.68 29.79
C LEU A 102 3.16 -37.87 30.56
N ARG A 103 3.52 -39.11 30.22
CA ARG A 103 3.08 -40.31 30.91
C ARG A 103 3.76 -40.54 32.27
N GLN A 104 4.86 -39.87 32.55
CA GLN A 104 5.51 -39.91 33.89
C GLN A 104 4.74 -39.03 34.88
N ILE A 105 3.89 -38.13 34.42
CA ILE A 105 3.10 -37.25 35.29
C ILE A 105 2.00 -38.06 35.97
N PRO A 106 1.96 -38.06 37.34
CA PRO A 106 0.92 -38.76 38.08
C PRO A 106 -0.48 -38.31 37.66
N GLY A 107 -1.32 -39.28 37.27
CA GLY A 107 -2.67 -39.00 36.78
C GLY A 107 -2.85 -38.80 35.28
N VAL A 108 -1.75 -38.82 34.50
CA VAL A 108 -1.76 -38.71 33.03
C VAL A 108 -1.62 -40.10 32.42
N GLY A 109 -2.72 -40.65 31.89
CA GLY A 109 -2.73 -41.90 31.14
C GLY A 109 -2.27 -41.77 29.69
N ALA A 110 -2.03 -42.88 29.03
CA ALA A 110 -1.59 -42.88 27.61
C ALA A 110 -2.55 -42.10 26.70
N GLN A 111 -3.85 -42.27 26.88
CA GLN A 111 -4.87 -41.58 26.10
C GLN A 111 -4.87 -40.07 26.35
N THR A 112 -4.72 -39.65 27.59
CA THR A 112 -4.64 -38.22 27.97
C THR A 112 -3.39 -37.58 27.40
N ALA A 113 -2.23 -38.28 27.43
CA ALA A 113 -1.00 -37.76 26.81
C ALA A 113 -1.14 -37.61 25.30
N ASP A 114 -1.74 -38.61 24.62
CA ASP A 114 -1.94 -38.55 23.16
C ASP A 114 -2.91 -37.42 22.76
N GLN A 115 -4.00 -37.24 23.51
CA GLN A 115 -4.98 -36.17 23.28
C GLN A 115 -4.36 -34.77 23.53
N ALA A 116 -3.57 -34.61 24.61
CA ALA A 116 -2.90 -33.35 24.92
C ALA A 116 -1.90 -32.98 23.83
N LEU A 117 -1.07 -33.93 23.36
CA LEU A 117 -0.13 -33.70 22.27
C LEU A 117 -0.82 -33.39 20.94
N ALA A 118 -1.90 -34.07 20.63
CA ALA A 118 -2.68 -33.81 19.41
C ALA A 118 -3.29 -32.41 19.44
N ALA A 119 -3.88 -32.02 20.59
CA ALA A 119 -4.44 -30.68 20.76
C ALA A 119 -3.37 -29.59 20.72
N ALA A 120 -2.22 -29.77 21.38
CA ALA A 120 -1.11 -28.83 21.33
C ALA A 120 -0.56 -28.65 19.90
N ARG A 121 -0.44 -29.74 19.14
CA ARG A 121 -0.03 -29.68 17.72
C ARG A 121 -1.08 -29.02 16.84
N GLN A 122 -2.37 -29.16 17.13
CA GLN A 122 -3.43 -28.48 16.40
C GLN A 122 -3.39 -26.97 16.67
N ILE A 123 -3.19 -26.55 17.93
CA ILE A 123 -3.02 -25.13 18.27
C ILE A 123 -1.74 -24.60 17.63
N ALA A 124 -0.64 -25.34 17.67
CA ALA A 124 0.63 -24.92 17.05
C ALA A 124 0.47 -24.67 15.53
N ARG A 125 -0.26 -25.51 14.82
CA ARG A 125 -0.58 -25.29 13.40
C ARG A 125 -1.42 -24.04 13.19
N ALA A 126 -2.44 -23.83 13.99
CA ALA A 126 -3.25 -22.61 13.92
C ALA A 126 -2.44 -21.35 14.20
N VAL A 127 -1.51 -21.42 15.16
CA VAL A 127 -0.57 -20.32 15.45
C VAL A 127 0.39 -20.11 14.27
N GLU A 128 0.95 -21.18 13.69
CA GLU A 128 1.85 -21.11 12.53
C GLU A 128 1.17 -20.42 11.33
N GLU A 129 -0.12 -20.66 11.13
CA GLU A 129 -0.92 -20.00 10.07
C GLU A 129 -1.16 -18.50 10.34
N THR A 130 -1.10 -18.06 11.60
CA THR A 130 -1.41 -16.68 12.00
C THR A 130 -0.19 -15.84 12.36
N VAL A 131 0.95 -16.48 12.67
CA VAL A 131 2.18 -15.78 13.03
C VAL A 131 2.76 -15.05 11.83
N SER A 132 3.03 -13.76 12.01
CA SER A 132 3.70 -12.94 11.03
C SER A 132 5.17 -12.72 11.37
N VAL A 133 6.04 -12.91 10.37
CA VAL A 133 7.47 -12.66 10.51
C VAL A 133 7.75 -11.18 10.42
N ARG A 134 8.26 -10.62 11.52
CA ARG A 134 8.80 -9.27 11.58
C ARG A 134 10.32 -9.33 11.69
N ILE A 135 11.01 -8.58 10.83
CA ILE A 135 12.47 -8.48 10.81
C ILE A 135 12.87 -7.19 11.53
N ASP A 136 13.52 -7.32 12.68
CA ASP A 136 13.98 -6.19 13.48
C ASP A 136 15.36 -5.72 12.96
N VAL A 137 15.42 -4.46 12.52
CA VAL A 137 16.65 -3.86 11.98
C VAL A 137 17.60 -3.40 13.08
N ASP A 138 17.03 -3.04 14.24
CA ASP A 138 17.79 -2.50 15.35
C ASP A 138 18.50 -3.63 16.15
N HIS A 139 18.00 -4.87 16.03
CA HIS A 139 18.57 -6.05 16.68
C HIS A 139 18.74 -7.20 15.67
N PRO A 140 19.74 -7.11 14.76
CA PRO A 140 19.95 -8.15 13.76
C PRO A 140 20.47 -9.44 14.39
N GLU A 141 19.70 -10.52 14.24
CA GLU A 141 20.08 -11.86 14.69
C GLU A 141 20.66 -12.69 13.54
N PRO A 142 21.50 -13.70 13.80
CA PRO A 142 22.03 -14.56 12.74
C PRO A 142 20.97 -15.24 11.88
N ARG A 143 19.82 -15.60 12.46
CA ARG A 143 18.71 -16.26 11.76
C ARG A 143 17.99 -15.28 10.84
N THR A 144 17.66 -14.09 11.30
CA THR A 144 17.05 -13.04 10.50
C THR A 144 18.00 -12.52 9.42
N THR A 145 19.30 -12.43 9.72
CA THR A 145 20.34 -12.10 8.73
C THR A 145 20.38 -13.12 7.60
N ALA A 146 20.35 -14.41 7.91
CA ALA A 146 20.30 -15.46 6.90
C ALA A 146 19.04 -15.36 6.00
N LEU A 147 17.89 -15.03 6.61
CA LEU A 147 16.64 -14.81 5.87
C LEU A 147 16.72 -13.58 4.95
N VAL A 148 17.26 -12.46 5.46
CA VAL A 148 17.45 -11.23 4.67
C VAL A 148 18.37 -11.48 3.47
N ILE A 149 19.50 -12.19 3.67
CA ILE A 149 20.43 -12.55 2.59
C ILE A 149 19.75 -13.44 1.54
N ALA A 150 18.97 -14.43 1.98
CA ALA A 150 18.25 -15.32 1.06
C ALA A 150 17.19 -14.57 0.24
N LEU A 151 16.41 -13.70 0.86
CA LEU A 151 15.39 -12.86 0.20
C LEU A 151 16.02 -11.86 -0.77
N ARG A 152 17.16 -11.26 -0.40
CA ARG A 152 17.86 -10.27 -1.23
C ARG A 152 18.07 -10.76 -2.65
N ARG A 153 18.42 -12.02 -2.83
CA ARG A 153 18.69 -12.63 -4.15
C ARG A 153 17.47 -12.53 -5.07
N LEU A 154 16.27 -12.77 -4.54
CA LEU A 154 15.02 -12.65 -5.29
C LEU A 154 14.64 -11.18 -5.53
N VAL A 155 14.88 -10.32 -4.54
CA VAL A 155 14.59 -8.88 -4.62
C VAL A 155 15.52 -8.18 -5.62
N GLU A 156 16.83 -8.52 -5.65
CA GLU A 156 17.81 -7.99 -6.62
C GLU A 156 17.52 -8.43 -8.05
N ALA A 157 17.04 -9.66 -8.25
CA ALA A 157 16.63 -10.14 -9.56
C ALA A 157 15.43 -9.34 -10.14
N GLY A 158 14.72 -8.62 -9.29
CA GLY A 158 13.74 -7.61 -9.66
C GLY A 158 12.47 -8.16 -10.33
N PRO A 159 11.63 -7.28 -10.86
CA PRO A 159 10.32 -7.65 -11.43
C PRO A 159 10.42 -8.44 -12.74
N GLU A 160 11.54 -8.34 -13.44
CA GLU A 160 11.77 -9.11 -14.67
C GLU A 160 11.96 -10.61 -14.40
N LEU A 161 12.34 -11.00 -13.16
CA LEU A 161 12.43 -12.40 -12.76
C LEU A 161 11.07 -13.12 -12.91
N ARG A 162 9.99 -12.51 -12.47
CA ARG A 162 8.65 -13.10 -12.59
C ARG A 162 8.29 -13.36 -14.05
N ARG A 163 8.53 -12.38 -14.93
CA ARG A 163 8.33 -12.52 -16.37
C ARG A 163 9.20 -13.63 -16.97
N ALA A 164 10.45 -13.76 -16.50
CA ALA A 164 11.35 -14.81 -16.93
C ALA A 164 10.84 -16.20 -16.51
N VAL A 165 10.37 -16.35 -15.28
CA VAL A 165 9.82 -17.60 -14.73
C VAL A 165 8.54 -18.00 -15.47
N ASP A 166 7.62 -17.05 -15.74
CA ASP A 166 6.39 -17.30 -16.48
C ASP A 166 6.70 -17.74 -17.92
N ALA A 167 7.57 -17.01 -18.62
CA ALA A 167 8.02 -17.38 -19.96
C ALA A 167 8.73 -18.73 -19.99
N ALA A 168 9.58 -19.03 -19.01
CA ALA A 168 10.27 -20.31 -18.86
C ALA A 168 9.29 -21.46 -18.64
N THR A 169 8.30 -21.27 -17.81
CA THR A 169 7.25 -22.28 -17.50
C THR A 169 6.45 -22.62 -18.75
N GLU A 170 6.02 -21.61 -19.50
CA GLU A 170 5.26 -21.83 -20.74
C GLU A 170 6.10 -22.49 -21.82
N LEU A 171 7.36 -22.07 -22.00
CA LEU A 171 8.29 -22.67 -22.95
C LEU A 171 8.61 -24.13 -22.58
N ASP A 172 8.93 -24.44 -21.30
CA ASP A 172 9.22 -25.82 -20.91
C ASP A 172 8.01 -26.71 -21.10
N ARG A 173 6.81 -26.25 -20.69
CA ARG A 173 5.56 -26.97 -20.86
C ARG A 173 5.27 -27.31 -22.33
N THR A 174 5.36 -26.31 -23.21
CA THR A 174 5.05 -26.47 -24.63
C THR A 174 6.11 -27.28 -25.35
N PHE A 175 7.40 -27.03 -25.10
CA PHE A 175 8.48 -27.76 -25.75
C PHE A 175 8.61 -29.19 -25.23
N LYS A 176 8.16 -29.50 -24.01
CA LYS A 176 8.10 -30.87 -23.48
C LYS A 176 7.28 -31.80 -24.37
N THR A 177 6.20 -31.28 -24.99
CA THR A 177 5.34 -32.04 -25.90
C THR A 177 5.78 -31.97 -27.35
N LEU A 178 6.19 -30.82 -27.85
CA LEU A 178 6.52 -30.59 -29.25
C LEU A 178 7.85 -31.19 -29.67
N LEU A 179 8.90 -31.17 -28.84
CA LEU A 179 10.21 -31.70 -29.17
C LEU A 179 10.19 -33.20 -29.48
N PRO A 180 9.57 -34.08 -28.68
CA PRO A 180 9.45 -35.48 -29.02
C PRO A 180 8.64 -35.73 -30.31
N ALA A 181 7.57 -34.99 -30.53
CA ALA A 181 6.73 -35.07 -31.71
C ALA A 181 7.49 -34.69 -33.00
N ALA A 182 8.37 -33.68 -32.93
CA ALA A 182 9.15 -33.20 -34.05
C ALA A 182 10.34 -34.09 -34.42
N ARG A 183 10.84 -34.96 -33.52
CA ARG A 183 12.03 -35.82 -33.71
C ARG A 183 12.02 -36.62 -35.01
N PRO A 184 10.93 -37.26 -35.47
CA PRO A 184 10.94 -38.00 -36.74
C PRO A 184 11.38 -37.14 -37.95
N ALA A 185 11.00 -35.89 -38.00
CA ALA A 185 11.30 -34.96 -39.08
C ALA A 185 12.78 -34.51 -39.15
N THR A 186 13.59 -34.81 -38.14
CA THR A 186 15.03 -34.47 -38.12
C THR A 186 15.88 -35.31 -39.06
N GLY A 187 15.35 -36.46 -39.57
CA GLY A 187 16.06 -37.36 -40.48
C GLY A 187 15.14 -37.90 -41.58
N ARG A 188 15.63 -37.88 -42.85
CA ARG A 188 14.85 -38.36 -44.01
C ARG A 188 14.46 -39.85 -43.87
N LEU A 189 15.38 -40.70 -43.44
CA LEU A 189 15.15 -42.12 -43.22
C LEU A 189 14.13 -42.38 -42.10
N ARG A 190 14.27 -41.66 -40.95
CA ARG A 190 13.31 -41.75 -39.84
C ARG A 190 11.91 -41.35 -40.30
N MET A 191 11.81 -40.26 -41.06
CA MET A 191 10.55 -39.76 -41.57
C MET A 191 9.90 -40.73 -42.54
N ALA A 192 10.70 -41.40 -43.40
CA ALA A 192 10.24 -42.41 -44.34
C ALA A 192 9.63 -43.65 -43.64
N LEU A 193 10.19 -44.05 -42.48
CA LEU A 193 9.72 -45.17 -41.65
C LEU A 193 8.55 -44.81 -40.73
N THR A 194 8.12 -43.55 -40.69
CA THR A 194 7.05 -43.10 -39.83
C THR A 194 5.69 -43.19 -40.55
N GLY A 195 4.64 -43.70 -39.92
CA GLY A 195 3.30 -43.77 -40.48
C GLY A 195 2.69 -42.37 -40.75
N ARG A 196 1.70 -42.31 -41.67
CA ARG A 196 1.16 -41.06 -42.22
C ARG A 196 0.72 -40.06 -41.15
N ALA A 197 -0.12 -40.47 -40.19
CA ALA A 197 -0.60 -39.59 -39.11
C ALA A 197 0.55 -39.00 -38.25
N ARG A 198 1.56 -39.80 -37.92
CA ARG A 198 2.75 -39.33 -37.17
C ARG A 198 3.66 -38.45 -38.02
N ARG A 199 3.67 -38.59 -39.37
CA ARG A 199 4.39 -37.65 -40.24
C ARG A 199 3.74 -36.27 -40.23
N GLU A 200 2.41 -36.21 -40.36
CA GLU A 200 1.64 -34.99 -40.32
C GLU A 200 1.84 -34.30 -38.98
N SER A 201 1.74 -35.01 -37.87
CA SER A 201 2.00 -34.51 -36.53
C SER A 201 3.45 -34.01 -36.35
N ALA A 202 4.46 -34.70 -36.91
CA ALA A 202 5.85 -34.26 -36.81
C ALA A 202 6.13 -32.97 -37.61
N LEU A 203 5.50 -32.81 -38.77
CA LEU A 203 5.63 -31.59 -39.59
C LEU A 203 4.92 -30.40 -38.89
N ALA A 204 3.73 -30.62 -38.35
CA ALA A 204 3.01 -29.62 -37.60
C ALA A 204 3.82 -29.15 -36.35
N ALA A 205 4.40 -30.11 -35.60
CA ALA A 205 5.23 -29.78 -34.45
C ALA A 205 6.50 -28.98 -34.83
N VAL A 206 7.12 -29.27 -36.00
CA VAL A 206 8.27 -28.48 -36.47
C VAL A 206 7.84 -27.07 -36.88
N ALA A 207 6.69 -26.91 -37.52
CA ALA A 207 6.16 -25.59 -37.88
C ALA A 207 5.90 -24.75 -36.65
N GLU A 208 5.27 -25.34 -35.65
CA GLU A 208 4.98 -24.70 -34.36
C GLU A 208 6.25 -24.36 -33.59
N LEU A 209 7.22 -25.28 -33.48
CA LEU A 209 8.51 -25.00 -32.85
C LEU A 209 9.25 -23.85 -33.56
N ARG A 210 9.14 -23.75 -34.88
CA ARG A 210 9.75 -22.66 -35.67
C ARG A 210 9.08 -21.32 -35.34
N ALA A 211 7.77 -21.29 -35.29
CA ALA A 211 7.00 -20.10 -34.96
C ALA A 211 7.29 -19.62 -33.52
N LEU A 212 7.20 -20.52 -32.53
CA LEU A 212 7.45 -20.22 -31.13
C LEU A 212 8.89 -19.77 -30.86
N THR A 213 9.89 -20.45 -31.45
CA THR A 213 11.28 -20.01 -31.29
C THR A 213 11.55 -18.68 -31.97
N GLY A 214 10.92 -18.41 -33.12
CA GLY A 214 11.01 -17.12 -33.82
C GLY A 214 10.40 -15.98 -32.97
N ASP A 215 9.19 -16.19 -32.47
CA ASP A 215 8.49 -15.25 -31.61
C ASP A 215 9.26 -14.97 -30.31
N ALA A 216 9.73 -16.01 -29.62
CA ALA A 216 10.53 -15.87 -28.41
C ALA A 216 11.82 -15.04 -28.65
N VAL A 217 12.50 -15.23 -29.78
CA VAL A 217 13.68 -14.43 -30.14
C VAL A 217 13.30 -12.98 -30.45
N ALA A 218 12.22 -12.76 -31.19
CA ALA A 218 11.73 -11.43 -31.51
C ALA A 218 11.33 -10.63 -30.26
N LYS A 219 10.79 -11.30 -29.25
CA LYS A 219 10.43 -10.73 -27.94
C LYS A 219 11.61 -10.64 -26.96
N GLY A 220 12.82 -11.03 -27.32
CA GLY A 220 14.01 -10.96 -26.46
C GLY A 220 14.02 -11.99 -25.32
N VAL A 221 13.17 -13.02 -25.35
CA VAL A 221 13.05 -14.02 -24.28
C VAL A 221 14.38 -14.71 -23.94
N PRO A 222 15.26 -15.12 -24.90
CA PRO A 222 16.54 -15.71 -24.55
C PRO A 222 17.42 -14.82 -23.68
N MET A 223 17.41 -13.50 -23.92
CA MET A 223 18.17 -12.53 -23.14
C MET A 223 17.57 -12.38 -21.74
N LEU A 224 16.23 -12.28 -21.65
CA LEU A 224 15.51 -12.23 -20.38
C LEU A 224 15.83 -13.45 -19.50
N LEU A 225 15.79 -14.67 -20.07
CA LEU A 225 16.11 -15.91 -19.34
C LEU A 225 17.57 -15.95 -18.88
N THR A 226 18.51 -15.54 -19.73
CA THR A 226 19.94 -15.52 -19.38
C THR A 226 20.20 -14.51 -18.26
N GLN A 227 19.60 -13.32 -18.34
CA GLN A 227 19.75 -12.29 -17.31
C GLN A 227 19.18 -12.77 -15.98
N ALA A 228 17.97 -13.33 -15.97
CA ALA A 228 17.33 -13.84 -14.76
C ALA A 228 18.16 -14.94 -14.07
N SER A 229 18.72 -15.90 -14.85
CA SER A 229 19.61 -16.92 -14.29
C SER A 229 20.89 -16.31 -13.71
N THR A 230 21.48 -15.32 -14.40
CA THR A 230 22.68 -14.61 -13.92
C THR A 230 22.41 -13.87 -12.60
N ASP A 231 21.27 -13.18 -12.49
CA ASP A 231 20.89 -12.43 -11.30
C ASP A 231 20.62 -13.37 -10.11
N LEU A 232 19.98 -14.52 -10.34
CA LEU A 232 19.73 -15.54 -9.31
C LEU A 232 21.01 -16.23 -8.82
N LEU A 233 22.07 -16.29 -9.66
CA LEU A 233 23.35 -16.92 -9.32
C LEU A 233 24.39 -15.94 -8.78
N ARG A 234 24.05 -14.64 -8.66
CA ARG A 234 24.96 -13.63 -8.13
C ARG A 234 25.41 -14.00 -6.72
N GLU A 235 26.67 -13.77 -6.41
CA GLU A 235 27.24 -14.02 -5.07
C GLU A 235 26.51 -13.20 -4.00
N SER A 236 26.43 -13.79 -2.81
CA SER A 236 25.82 -13.12 -1.66
C SER A 236 26.63 -11.88 -1.26
N ALA A 237 25.94 -10.78 -1.05
CA ALA A 237 26.53 -9.59 -0.46
C ALA A 237 27.00 -9.84 0.98
N SER A 238 27.80 -8.93 1.51
CA SER A 238 28.09 -8.92 2.96
C SER A 238 26.80 -8.72 3.77
N ASP A 239 26.78 -9.18 5.00
CA ASP A 239 25.65 -9.01 5.92
C ASP A 239 25.23 -7.53 6.00
N ALA A 240 26.20 -6.61 6.13
CA ALA A 240 25.95 -5.18 6.19
C ALA A 240 25.24 -4.64 4.94
N GLU A 241 25.69 -5.05 3.75
CA GLU A 241 25.03 -4.64 2.48
C GLU A 241 23.61 -5.21 2.36
N ALA A 242 23.37 -6.41 2.85
CA ALA A 242 22.06 -7.03 2.85
C ALA A 242 21.07 -6.28 3.77
N TRP A 243 21.54 -5.87 4.95
CA TRP A 243 20.72 -5.08 5.87
C TRP A 243 20.43 -3.67 5.36
N VAL A 244 21.40 -2.99 4.77
CA VAL A 244 21.18 -1.67 4.14
C VAL A 244 20.18 -1.77 2.99
N ASP A 245 20.28 -2.80 2.14
CA ASP A 245 19.32 -3.01 1.05
C ASP A 245 17.92 -3.33 1.59
N PHE A 246 17.83 -4.14 2.65
CA PHE A 246 16.57 -4.43 3.33
C PHE A 246 15.93 -3.16 3.89
N GLU A 247 16.69 -2.31 4.57
CA GLU A 247 16.19 -1.04 5.13
C GLU A 247 15.61 -0.12 4.03
N LEU A 248 16.26 -0.05 2.88
CA LEU A 248 15.83 0.76 1.75
C LEU A 248 14.65 0.18 0.97
N ARG A 249 14.55 -1.15 0.89
CA ARG A 249 13.62 -1.89 0.01
C ARG A 249 12.73 -2.89 0.76
N SER A 250 12.53 -2.73 2.05
CA SER A 250 11.76 -3.66 2.88
C SER A 250 10.39 -4.07 2.32
N PRO A 251 9.59 -3.19 1.63
CA PRO A 251 8.34 -3.63 1.02
C PRO A 251 8.50 -4.75 -0.01
N GLU A 252 9.61 -4.76 -0.75
CA GLU A 252 9.89 -5.78 -1.76
C GLU A 252 10.26 -7.11 -1.08
N TYR A 253 11.05 -7.06 0.01
CA TYR A 253 11.40 -8.23 0.80
C TYR A 253 10.17 -8.89 1.43
N TYR A 254 9.31 -8.12 2.06
CA TYR A 254 8.08 -8.64 2.64
C TYR A 254 7.09 -9.14 1.59
N SER A 255 7.08 -8.56 0.39
CA SER A 255 6.29 -9.10 -0.73
C SER A 255 6.76 -10.48 -1.16
N GLN A 256 8.08 -10.66 -1.30
CA GLN A 256 8.66 -11.97 -1.62
C GLN A 256 8.46 -12.99 -0.50
N LEU A 257 8.63 -12.55 0.75
CA LEU A 257 8.40 -13.39 1.93
C LEU A 257 6.95 -13.89 1.98
N ALA A 258 5.96 -13.01 1.79
CA ALA A 258 4.55 -13.37 1.80
C ALA A 258 4.19 -14.37 0.67
N GLU A 259 4.76 -14.20 -0.52
CA GLU A 259 4.56 -15.11 -1.65
C GLU A 259 5.13 -16.51 -1.37
N ILE A 260 6.28 -16.59 -0.68
CA ILE A 260 6.97 -17.86 -0.39
C ILE A 260 6.42 -18.58 0.84
N ALA A 261 6.12 -17.81 1.90
CA ALA A 261 5.60 -18.35 3.15
C ALA A 261 4.16 -18.88 3.00
N GLY A 262 3.40 -18.37 2.00
CA GLY A 262 2.00 -18.70 1.85
C GLY A 262 1.13 -18.21 3.03
N SER A 263 1.72 -17.41 3.94
CA SER A 263 1.00 -16.79 5.03
C SER A 263 0.10 -15.70 4.45
N VAL A 264 -1.16 -16.03 4.29
CA VAL A 264 -2.19 -15.06 3.98
C VAL A 264 -2.57 -14.44 5.32
N PRO A 265 -2.40 -13.11 5.52
CA PRO A 265 -3.09 -12.41 6.59
C PRO A 265 -4.57 -12.80 6.52
N ASP A 266 -5.32 -12.66 7.60
CA ASP A 266 -6.75 -12.96 7.63
C ASP A 266 -7.39 -12.67 6.27
N VAL A 267 -7.84 -13.74 5.58
CA VAL A 267 -8.32 -13.65 4.19
C VAL A 267 -9.47 -12.66 4.12
N GLU A 268 -10.36 -12.67 5.12
CA GLU A 268 -11.51 -11.77 5.18
C GLU A 268 -11.06 -10.31 5.36
N ALA A 269 -10.03 -10.07 6.16
CA ALA A 269 -9.46 -8.73 6.33
C ALA A 269 -8.75 -8.23 5.06
N ALA A 270 -7.98 -9.09 4.40
CA ALA A 270 -7.32 -8.77 3.14
C ALA A 270 -8.33 -8.48 2.00
N GLU A 271 -9.49 -9.12 2.05
CA GLU A 271 -10.63 -8.92 1.15
C GLU A 271 -11.56 -7.79 1.59
N GLY A 272 -11.29 -7.15 2.74
CA GLY A 272 -12.08 -6.03 3.26
C GLY A 272 -13.48 -6.44 3.73
N PHE A 273 -13.65 -7.68 4.17
CA PHE A 273 -14.92 -8.25 4.63
C PHE A 273 -16.05 -8.12 3.59
N LEU A 274 -15.72 -8.29 2.31
CA LEU A 274 -16.70 -8.24 1.22
C LEU A 274 -17.59 -9.48 1.24
N PRO A 275 -18.86 -9.38 0.77
CA PRO A 275 -19.70 -10.55 0.55
C PRO A 275 -19.05 -11.55 -0.43
N ALA A 276 -19.22 -12.85 -0.17
CA ALA A 276 -18.61 -13.91 -0.97
C ALA A 276 -18.85 -13.77 -2.47
N GLU A 277 -20.07 -13.39 -2.89
CA GLU A 277 -20.42 -13.18 -4.30
C GLU A 277 -19.58 -12.09 -4.98
N VAL A 278 -19.14 -11.08 -4.23
CA VAL A 278 -18.26 -10.02 -4.73
C VAL A 278 -16.82 -10.52 -4.73
N ALA A 279 -16.38 -11.16 -3.65
CA ALA A 279 -15.05 -11.73 -3.52
C ALA A 279 -14.75 -12.77 -4.61
N ASP A 280 -15.68 -13.69 -4.89
CA ASP A 280 -15.56 -14.70 -5.96
C ASP A 280 -15.37 -14.06 -7.34
N ARG A 281 -16.10 -13.00 -7.65
CA ARG A 281 -15.92 -12.25 -8.92
C ARG A 281 -14.55 -11.58 -8.99
N VAL A 282 -14.06 -11.06 -7.87
CA VAL A 282 -12.74 -10.45 -7.78
C VAL A 282 -11.65 -11.50 -7.97
N HIS A 283 -11.79 -12.69 -7.37
CA HIS A 283 -10.85 -13.79 -7.57
C HIS A 283 -10.81 -14.28 -9.02
N ALA A 284 -11.95 -14.34 -9.69
CA ALA A 284 -12.05 -14.72 -11.09
C ALA A 284 -11.42 -13.68 -12.05
N GLN A 285 -11.23 -12.43 -11.59
CA GLN A 285 -10.63 -11.36 -12.39
C GLN A 285 -9.12 -11.59 -12.54
N GLY A 286 -8.64 -11.74 -13.77
CA GLY A 286 -7.20 -11.76 -14.08
C GLY A 286 -6.54 -10.41 -13.81
N LEU A 287 -5.25 -10.42 -13.50
CA LEU A 287 -4.43 -9.24 -13.37
C LEU A 287 -3.13 -9.46 -14.17
N ASP A 288 -3.07 -8.90 -15.38
CA ASP A 288 -1.90 -8.96 -16.25
C ASP A 288 -0.78 -8.07 -15.72
N ASP A 289 0.45 -8.55 -15.76
CA ASP A 289 1.62 -7.86 -15.22
C ASP A 289 2.64 -7.39 -16.28
N THR A 290 2.31 -7.54 -17.56
CA THR A 290 3.19 -7.19 -18.69
C THR A 290 3.76 -5.77 -18.60
N HIS A 291 2.96 -4.81 -18.13
CA HIS A 291 3.37 -3.42 -17.98
C HIS A 291 3.67 -3.01 -16.54
N ARG A 292 3.63 -3.92 -15.60
CA ARG A 292 3.92 -3.67 -14.18
C ARG A 292 5.36 -4.03 -13.84
N ARG A 293 6.03 -3.18 -13.04
CA ARG A 293 7.41 -3.33 -12.58
C ARG A 293 7.54 -3.44 -11.07
N VAL A 294 6.47 -3.80 -10.37
CA VAL A 294 6.46 -3.94 -8.92
C VAL A 294 5.68 -5.19 -8.53
N SER A 295 6.18 -5.92 -7.54
CA SER A 295 5.42 -7.01 -6.91
C SER A 295 4.29 -6.43 -6.04
N LEU A 296 3.12 -7.03 -6.10
CA LEU A 296 1.96 -6.65 -5.29
C LEU A 296 1.83 -7.62 -4.12
N ARG A 297 1.48 -7.10 -2.97
CA ARG A 297 1.01 -7.94 -1.87
C ARG A 297 -0.36 -8.52 -2.18
N GLY A 298 -0.75 -9.60 -1.51
CA GLY A 298 -2.03 -10.28 -1.73
C GLY A 298 -3.20 -9.31 -1.70
N TYR A 299 -3.30 -8.48 -0.66
CA TYR A 299 -4.36 -7.48 -0.53
C TYR A 299 -4.31 -6.38 -1.62
N GLN A 300 -3.11 -5.99 -2.09
CA GLN A 300 -2.98 -5.01 -3.19
C GLN A 300 -3.42 -5.61 -4.52
N SER A 301 -3.06 -6.87 -4.77
CA SER A 301 -3.53 -7.63 -5.92
C SER A 301 -5.05 -7.76 -5.91
N PHE A 302 -5.63 -8.07 -4.75
CA PHE A 302 -7.08 -8.13 -4.57
C PHE A 302 -7.74 -6.78 -4.85
N GLY A 303 -7.21 -5.67 -4.33
CA GLY A 303 -7.74 -4.33 -4.58
C GLY A 303 -7.68 -3.90 -6.04
N ALA A 304 -6.60 -4.24 -6.75
CA ALA A 304 -6.50 -3.99 -8.19
C ALA A 304 -7.52 -4.82 -8.99
N ARG A 305 -7.69 -6.10 -8.66
CA ARG A 305 -8.71 -6.97 -9.25
C ARG A 305 -10.13 -6.50 -8.94
N PHE A 306 -10.38 -6.03 -7.72
CA PHE A 306 -11.65 -5.43 -7.33
C PHE A 306 -12.00 -4.23 -8.22
N ALA A 307 -11.04 -3.33 -8.44
CA ALA A 307 -11.23 -2.17 -9.30
C ALA A 307 -11.50 -2.56 -10.76
N LEU A 308 -10.86 -3.61 -11.26
CA LEU A 308 -11.10 -4.13 -12.62
C LEU A 308 -12.48 -4.80 -12.74
N ALA A 309 -12.83 -5.66 -11.78
CA ALA A 309 -14.09 -6.41 -11.77
C ALA A 309 -15.33 -5.51 -11.62
N GLN A 310 -15.25 -4.51 -10.72
CA GLN A 310 -16.37 -3.62 -10.42
C GLN A 310 -16.39 -2.35 -11.30
N ARG A 311 -15.30 -2.02 -11.99
CA ARG A 311 -15.09 -0.92 -12.94
C ARG A 311 -15.18 0.48 -12.38
N ARG A 312 -16.11 0.79 -11.47
CA ARG A 312 -16.37 2.14 -10.93
C ARG A 312 -16.44 2.06 -9.42
N VAL A 313 -15.31 2.35 -8.74
CA VAL A 313 -15.15 2.04 -7.32
C VAL A 313 -14.42 3.12 -6.52
N VAL A 314 -14.61 3.07 -5.21
CA VAL A 314 -13.80 3.76 -4.22
C VAL A 314 -12.87 2.75 -3.56
N LEU A 315 -11.58 2.96 -3.66
CA LEU A 315 -10.59 2.31 -2.79
C LEU A 315 -10.38 3.20 -1.56
N GLY A 316 -11.05 2.82 -0.49
CA GLY A 316 -11.07 3.51 0.79
C GLY A 316 -10.06 2.95 1.79
N ASP A 317 -9.04 2.23 1.33
CA ASP A 317 -7.97 1.67 2.15
C ASP A 317 -7.34 2.74 3.03
N GLU A 318 -6.96 2.37 4.23
CA GLU A 318 -6.24 3.24 5.14
C GLU A 318 -4.96 3.78 4.50
N MET A 319 -4.47 4.90 4.99
CA MET A 319 -3.23 5.50 4.49
C MET A 319 -2.05 4.54 4.68
N GLY A 320 -1.09 4.57 3.74
CA GLY A 320 0.05 3.66 3.80
C GLY A 320 -0.14 2.29 3.15
N LEU A 321 -1.36 1.87 2.82
CA LEU A 321 -1.65 0.57 2.17
C LEU A 321 -1.34 0.52 0.66
N GLY A 322 -0.77 1.58 0.08
CA GLY A 322 -0.32 1.56 -1.30
C GLY A 322 -1.44 1.67 -2.34
N LYS A 323 -2.47 2.48 -2.11
CA LYS A 323 -3.55 2.75 -3.09
C LYS A 323 -3.01 3.17 -4.48
N THR A 324 -1.96 3.99 -4.50
CA THR A 324 -1.28 4.41 -5.74
C THR A 324 -0.75 3.23 -6.54
N VAL A 325 -0.13 2.26 -5.88
CA VAL A 325 0.42 1.04 -6.52
C VAL A 325 -0.70 0.17 -7.07
N GLN A 326 -1.82 0.04 -6.34
CA GLN A 326 -3.01 -0.68 -6.81
C GLN A 326 -3.58 -0.02 -8.07
N ALA A 327 -3.71 1.31 -8.09
CA ALA A 327 -4.17 2.05 -9.26
C ALA A 327 -3.22 1.89 -10.46
N ILE A 328 -1.90 1.96 -10.26
CA ILE A 328 -0.91 1.72 -11.32
C ILE A 328 -1.04 0.29 -11.87
N ALA A 329 -1.30 -0.70 -11.03
CA ALA A 329 -1.51 -2.08 -11.47
C ALA A 329 -2.77 -2.22 -12.35
N VAL A 330 -3.86 -1.51 -12.01
CA VAL A 330 -5.06 -1.42 -12.86
C VAL A 330 -4.72 -0.82 -14.23
N LEU A 331 -4.01 0.31 -14.26
CA LEU A 331 -3.63 0.97 -15.51
C LEU A 331 -2.69 0.10 -16.36
N ALA A 332 -1.78 -0.61 -15.72
CA ALA A 332 -0.85 -1.54 -16.38
C ALA A 332 -1.60 -2.71 -17.04
N HIS A 333 -2.55 -3.31 -16.33
CA HIS A 333 -3.42 -4.36 -16.88
C HIS A 333 -4.21 -3.87 -18.10
N LEU A 334 -4.86 -2.71 -17.99
CA LEU A 334 -5.61 -2.14 -19.10
C LEU A 334 -4.75 -1.80 -20.32
N ALA A 335 -3.47 -1.45 -20.09
CA ALA A 335 -2.53 -1.25 -21.19
C ALA A 335 -2.16 -2.57 -21.87
N ALA A 336 -2.05 -3.68 -21.14
CA ALA A 336 -1.88 -5.01 -21.69
C ALA A 336 -3.10 -5.45 -22.53
N ASP A 337 -4.30 -5.04 -22.15
CA ASP A 337 -5.54 -5.21 -22.92
C ASP A 337 -5.62 -4.30 -24.18
N GLY A 338 -4.58 -3.50 -24.44
CA GLY A 338 -4.46 -2.66 -25.64
C GLY A 338 -5.00 -1.23 -25.49
N HIS A 339 -5.45 -0.84 -24.29
CA HIS A 339 -5.88 0.54 -24.03
C HIS A 339 -4.67 1.49 -23.96
N LYS A 340 -4.80 2.70 -24.49
CA LYS A 340 -3.67 3.63 -24.67
C LYS A 340 -3.76 4.90 -23.83
N HIS A 341 -4.93 5.34 -23.41
CA HIS A 341 -5.13 6.63 -22.75
C HIS A 341 -5.72 6.46 -21.35
N PHE A 342 -5.04 7.02 -20.36
CA PHE A 342 -5.42 6.99 -18.96
C PHE A 342 -5.30 8.39 -18.38
N LEU A 343 -6.15 8.73 -17.41
CA LEU A 343 -6.16 10.04 -16.77
C LEU A 343 -6.09 9.87 -15.26
N VAL A 344 -5.10 10.53 -14.62
CA VAL A 344 -4.97 10.63 -13.17
C VAL A 344 -5.19 12.08 -12.76
N VAL A 345 -6.10 12.31 -11.82
CA VAL A 345 -6.38 13.60 -11.22
C VAL A 345 -6.00 13.57 -9.75
N CYS A 346 -5.13 14.48 -9.33
CA CYS A 346 -4.60 14.48 -7.98
C CYS A 346 -4.37 15.91 -7.46
N PRO A 347 -4.17 16.10 -6.14
CA PRO A 347 -3.68 17.37 -5.61
C PRO A 347 -2.32 17.77 -6.21
N ALA A 348 -2.07 19.08 -6.36
CA ALA A 348 -0.82 19.58 -6.94
C ALA A 348 0.43 19.11 -6.18
N SER A 349 0.31 18.89 -4.88
CA SER A 349 1.40 18.41 -4.01
C SER A 349 1.91 17.01 -4.36
N VAL A 350 1.08 16.17 -4.95
CA VAL A 350 1.41 14.75 -5.25
C VAL A 350 1.63 14.47 -6.73
N LEU A 351 1.46 15.45 -7.60
CA LEU A 351 1.58 15.27 -9.06
C LEU A 351 2.96 14.72 -9.47
N ILE A 352 4.03 15.27 -8.89
CA ILE A 352 5.40 14.82 -9.17
C ILE A 352 5.59 13.37 -8.68
N ASN A 353 5.08 13.07 -7.48
CA ASN A 353 5.14 11.72 -6.93
C ASN A 353 4.40 10.72 -7.83
N TRP A 354 3.19 11.04 -8.29
CA TRP A 354 2.44 10.21 -9.23
C TRP A 354 3.22 9.94 -10.52
N THR A 355 3.82 11.00 -11.09
CA THR A 355 4.64 10.87 -12.31
C THR A 355 5.85 9.96 -12.09
N ARG A 356 6.52 10.07 -10.93
CA ARG A 356 7.68 9.25 -10.54
C ARG A 356 7.26 7.79 -10.30
N GLU A 357 6.18 7.57 -9.55
CA GLU A 357 5.64 6.24 -9.23
C GLU A 357 5.22 5.48 -10.51
N ILE A 358 4.53 6.13 -11.46
CA ILE A 358 4.17 5.51 -12.73
C ILE A 358 5.42 5.06 -13.48
N ARG A 359 6.44 5.91 -13.57
CA ARG A 359 7.69 5.60 -14.31
C ARG A 359 8.52 4.51 -13.65
N SER A 360 8.59 4.49 -12.32
CA SER A 360 9.37 3.50 -11.58
C SER A 360 8.67 2.14 -11.49
N ARG A 361 7.33 2.13 -11.37
CA ARG A 361 6.55 0.92 -11.10
C ARG A 361 5.84 0.31 -12.31
N SER A 362 5.97 0.95 -13.47
CA SER A 362 5.38 0.45 -14.71
C SER A 362 6.21 0.84 -15.94
N THR A 363 5.86 0.24 -17.09
CA THR A 363 6.40 0.65 -18.41
C THR A 363 5.57 1.77 -19.04
N LEU A 364 4.55 2.27 -18.35
CA LEU A 364 3.64 3.28 -18.88
C LEU A 364 4.31 4.65 -18.99
N ARG A 365 4.00 5.36 -20.05
CA ARG A 365 4.45 6.73 -20.25
C ARG A 365 3.63 7.69 -19.38
N ALA A 366 4.26 8.34 -18.41
CA ALA A 366 3.63 9.39 -17.60
C ALA A 366 3.80 10.76 -18.25
N VAL A 367 2.70 11.47 -18.46
CA VAL A 367 2.63 12.81 -19.07
C VAL A 367 2.07 13.81 -18.05
N PRO A 368 2.89 14.64 -17.42
CA PRO A 368 2.43 15.67 -16.49
C PRO A 368 1.71 16.79 -17.25
N VAL A 369 0.39 16.87 -17.13
CA VAL A 369 -0.45 17.93 -17.73
C VAL A 369 -0.67 19.03 -16.70
N HIS A 370 0.38 19.83 -16.48
CA HIS A 370 0.40 20.89 -15.48
C HIS A 370 1.39 22.00 -15.88
N GLY A 371 1.22 23.21 -15.31
CA GLY A 371 2.14 24.32 -15.56
C GLY A 371 1.87 25.09 -16.87
N PRO A 372 2.84 25.87 -17.37
CA PRO A 372 2.70 26.66 -18.59
C PRO A 372 2.44 25.82 -19.82
N ASP A 373 3.15 24.72 -19.97
CA ASP A 373 3.14 23.85 -21.18
C ASP A 373 2.01 22.80 -21.14
N ARG A 374 1.02 22.95 -20.25
CA ARG A 374 -0.05 21.93 -20.05
C ARG A 374 -0.87 21.66 -21.30
N GLN A 375 -1.01 22.61 -22.21
CA GLN A 375 -1.78 22.43 -23.46
C GLN A 375 -1.02 21.54 -24.44
N ASP A 376 0.28 21.76 -24.59
CA ASP A 376 1.14 20.94 -25.45
C ASP A 376 1.26 19.51 -24.90
N ALA A 377 1.43 19.39 -23.59
CA ALA A 377 1.43 18.08 -22.91
C ALA A 377 0.10 17.34 -23.09
N TYR A 378 -1.03 18.03 -23.02
CA TYR A 378 -2.33 17.46 -23.26
C TYR A 378 -2.52 17.02 -24.73
N ALA A 379 -2.05 17.82 -25.69
CA ALA A 379 -2.08 17.48 -27.11
C ALA A 379 -1.21 16.25 -27.41
N GLU A 380 0.02 16.22 -26.86
CA GLU A 380 0.92 15.07 -26.97
C GLU A 380 0.34 13.78 -26.37
N TRP A 381 -0.31 13.88 -25.20
CA TRP A 381 -1.00 12.73 -24.60
C TRP A 381 -2.15 12.22 -25.48
N ARG A 382 -2.93 13.11 -26.06
CA ARG A 382 -4.02 12.73 -26.99
C ARG A 382 -3.49 12.00 -28.21
N GLU A 383 -2.35 12.39 -28.73
CA GLU A 383 -1.74 11.80 -29.92
C GLU A 383 -1.09 10.45 -29.63
N ARG A 384 -0.27 10.38 -28.55
CA ARG A 384 0.63 9.27 -28.29
C ARG A 384 0.15 8.33 -27.19
N GLY A 385 -0.88 8.68 -26.45
CA GLY A 385 -1.37 7.93 -25.30
C GLY A 385 -0.46 8.04 -24.08
N GLY A 386 -0.63 7.13 -23.12
CA GLY A 386 0.03 7.11 -21.83
C GLY A 386 -0.90 7.55 -20.69
N VAL A 387 -0.33 7.84 -19.55
CA VAL A 387 -1.04 8.31 -18.36
C VAL A 387 -0.87 9.80 -18.22
N ALA A 388 -1.92 10.58 -18.51
CA ALA A 388 -1.95 12.00 -18.20
C ALA A 388 -2.11 12.18 -16.67
N VAL A 389 -1.24 12.93 -16.03
CA VAL A 389 -1.33 13.28 -14.61
C VAL A 389 -1.61 14.77 -14.50
N THR A 390 -2.74 15.13 -13.91
CA THR A 390 -3.20 16.53 -13.82
C THR A 390 -3.75 16.86 -12.44
N THR A 391 -4.00 18.13 -12.17
CA THR A 391 -4.60 18.61 -10.93
C THR A 391 -6.08 18.94 -11.10
N PHE A 392 -6.81 19.00 -9.98
CA PHE A 392 -8.22 19.40 -9.98
C PHE A 392 -8.46 20.75 -10.65
N ASP A 393 -7.54 21.72 -10.45
CA ASP A 393 -7.67 23.06 -11.03
C ASP A 393 -7.43 23.07 -12.54
N VAL A 394 -6.46 22.29 -13.01
CA VAL A 394 -6.18 22.17 -14.44
C VAL A 394 -7.26 21.37 -15.17
N LEU A 395 -7.79 20.31 -14.55
CA LEU A 395 -8.81 19.43 -15.14
C LEU A 395 -10.02 20.22 -15.68
N HIS A 396 -10.43 21.26 -14.95
CA HIS A 396 -11.57 22.07 -15.34
C HIS A 396 -11.33 22.86 -16.64
N SER A 397 -10.07 23.20 -16.94
CA SER A 397 -9.65 23.98 -18.10
C SER A 397 -9.30 23.11 -19.32
N LEU A 398 -9.19 21.79 -19.15
CA LEU A 398 -8.91 20.89 -20.26
C LEU A 398 -10.09 20.83 -21.22
N PRO A 399 -9.82 20.86 -22.54
CA PRO A 399 -10.87 20.72 -23.55
C PRO A 399 -11.65 19.44 -23.37
N ASP A 400 -12.95 19.54 -23.51
CA ASP A 400 -13.85 18.40 -23.49
C ASP A 400 -13.63 17.52 -24.75
N PRO A 401 -13.16 16.27 -24.61
CA PRO A 401 -12.89 15.43 -25.77
C PRO A 401 -14.11 15.15 -26.66
N ALA A 402 -15.34 15.25 -26.12
CA ALA A 402 -16.56 15.06 -26.91
C ALA A 402 -17.08 16.33 -27.57
N LYS A 403 -16.59 17.49 -27.16
CA LYS A 403 -16.85 18.72 -27.91
C LYS A 403 -15.74 18.84 -28.96
N GLY A 404 -15.91 18.11 -30.09
CA GLY A 404 -15.12 18.39 -31.27
C GLY A 404 -15.07 19.89 -31.45
N GLU A 405 -13.90 20.45 -31.71
CA GLU A 405 -13.75 21.86 -32.08
C GLU A 405 -14.85 22.21 -33.08
N LYS A 406 -15.78 23.05 -32.64
CA LYS A 406 -16.72 23.68 -33.60
C LYS A 406 -15.83 24.41 -34.58
N GLY A 407 -15.68 23.82 -35.76
CA GLY A 407 -14.80 24.30 -36.78
C GLY A 407 -14.97 25.80 -37.00
N GLY A 408 -13.93 26.52 -36.56
CA GLY A 408 -13.63 27.81 -37.15
C GLY A 408 -13.37 27.55 -38.64
N LYS A 409 -14.16 28.11 -39.53
CA LYS A 409 -13.92 28.06 -40.98
C LYS A 409 -12.46 28.55 -41.21
N GLY A 410 -11.54 27.60 -41.45
CA GLY A 410 -10.20 27.98 -41.90
C GLY A 410 -9.00 27.14 -41.38
N ALA A 411 -9.13 26.27 -40.37
CA ALA A 411 -8.00 25.42 -39.97
C ALA A 411 -8.11 24.02 -40.60
N ARG A 412 -7.40 23.80 -41.68
CA ARG A 412 -7.07 22.44 -42.18
C ARG A 412 -6.11 21.83 -41.15
N GLY A 413 -6.62 20.95 -40.29
CA GLY A 413 -5.78 20.06 -39.51
C GLY A 413 -4.87 19.20 -40.41
N PRO A 414 -3.67 18.85 -40.02
CA PRO A 414 -2.81 17.97 -40.81
C PRO A 414 -3.56 16.65 -41.05
N ALA A 415 -3.68 16.28 -42.34
CA ALA A 415 -4.27 15.04 -42.77
C ALA A 415 -3.49 13.86 -42.19
N GLY A 416 -4.09 13.07 -41.28
CA GLY A 416 -3.49 11.87 -40.75
C GLY A 416 -3.76 11.56 -39.27
N LEU A 417 -4.65 12.29 -38.59
CA LEU A 417 -5.03 11.94 -37.23
C LEU A 417 -5.88 10.65 -37.21
N PRO A 418 -5.47 9.63 -36.43
CA PRO A 418 -6.25 8.42 -36.22
C PRO A 418 -7.61 8.76 -35.57
N ALA A 419 -8.57 7.85 -35.69
CA ALA A 419 -9.95 7.98 -35.22
C ALA A 419 -10.05 8.70 -33.85
N ALA A 420 -10.94 9.67 -33.78
CA ALA A 420 -11.10 10.65 -32.72
C ALA A 420 -10.93 10.03 -31.31
N PHE A 421 -9.96 10.52 -30.53
CA PHE A 421 -9.90 10.30 -29.11
C PHE A 421 -11.22 10.72 -28.46
N THR A 422 -11.95 9.76 -27.91
CA THR A 422 -13.29 9.99 -27.36
C THR A 422 -13.28 10.10 -25.83
N ALA A 423 -12.52 9.27 -25.15
CA ALA A 423 -12.38 9.28 -23.70
C ALA A 423 -11.17 8.43 -23.24
N PRO A 424 -10.58 8.68 -22.06
CA PRO A 424 -9.62 7.76 -21.47
C PRO A 424 -10.31 6.46 -21.05
N ALA A 425 -9.60 5.33 -21.15
CA ALA A 425 -10.07 4.02 -20.73
C ALA A 425 -10.30 3.92 -19.23
N ALA A 426 -9.51 4.66 -18.44
CA ALA A 426 -9.68 4.77 -17.01
C ALA A 426 -9.39 6.18 -16.49
N LEU A 427 -10.16 6.58 -15.49
CA LEU A 427 -9.99 7.79 -14.70
C LEU A 427 -9.63 7.38 -13.26
N VAL A 428 -8.50 7.85 -12.75
CA VAL A 428 -8.12 7.74 -11.35
C VAL A 428 -8.23 9.12 -10.70
N VAL A 429 -8.94 9.24 -9.59
CA VAL A 429 -9.05 10.46 -8.80
C VAL A 429 -8.45 10.21 -7.43
N ASP A 430 -7.30 10.76 -7.18
CA ASP A 430 -6.63 10.65 -5.89
C ASP A 430 -7.13 11.70 -4.91
N GLU A 431 -7.15 11.34 -3.63
CA GLU A 431 -7.77 12.15 -2.55
C GLU A 431 -9.19 12.59 -2.92
N ALA A 432 -10.04 11.62 -3.29
CA ALA A 432 -11.39 11.86 -3.81
C ALA A 432 -12.29 12.63 -2.83
N HIS A 433 -11.93 12.73 -1.54
CA HIS A 433 -12.64 13.59 -0.58
C HIS A 433 -12.65 15.08 -0.99
N TYR A 434 -11.74 15.52 -1.89
CA TYR A 434 -11.77 16.87 -2.45
C TYR A 434 -13.00 17.16 -3.33
N VAL A 435 -13.70 16.13 -3.82
CA VAL A 435 -14.88 16.26 -4.70
C VAL A 435 -16.20 15.93 -4.02
N LYS A 436 -16.21 15.82 -2.70
CA LYS A 436 -17.40 15.54 -1.89
C LYS A 436 -18.51 16.63 -1.97
N ASN A 437 -18.15 17.88 -2.26
CA ASN A 437 -19.12 18.95 -2.49
C ASN A 437 -19.46 19.04 -3.99
N PRO A 438 -20.68 18.67 -4.42
CA PRO A 438 -21.07 18.63 -5.82
C PRO A 438 -21.08 20.02 -6.50
N ASP A 439 -21.26 21.09 -5.75
CA ASP A 439 -21.35 22.45 -6.27
C ASP A 439 -19.99 23.08 -6.56
N ALA A 440 -18.93 22.49 -6.06
CA ALA A 440 -17.57 22.96 -6.30
C ALA A 440 -17.14 22.80 -7.78
N ARG A 441 -16.41 23.76 -8.32
CA ARG A 441 -15.89 23.70 -9.70
C ARG A 441 -15.14 22.41 -10.00
N ARG A 442 -14.28 21.97 -9.07
CA ARG A 442 -13.49 20.75 -9.16
C ARG A 442 -14.38 19.50 -9.25
N SER A 443 -15.44 19.45 -8.45
CA SER A 443 -16.38 18.32 -8.44
C SER A 443 -17.14 18.19 -9.75
N ARG A 444 -17.62 19.32 -10.30
CA ARG A 444 -18.26 19.36 -11.60
C ARG A 444 -17.32 18.98 -12.74
N ALA A 445 -16.03 19.33 -12.65
CA ALA A 445 -15.02 18.91 -13.61
C ALA A 445 -14.80 17.40 -13.56
N VAL A 446 -14.63 16.82 -12.37
CA VAL A 446 -14.46 15.37 -12.18
C VAL A 446 -15.71 14.64 -12.67
N ALA A 447 -16.92 15.07 -12.32
CA ALA A 447 -18.18 14.47 -12.78
C ALA A 447 -18.24 14.34 -14.30
N ARG A 448 -17.91 15.41 -15.05
CA ARG A 448 -17.87 15.40 -16.52
C ARG A 448 -16.96 14.32 -17.11
N TRP A 449 -15.80 14.09 -16.48
CA TRP A 449 -14.86 13.07 -16.94
C TRP A 449 -15.29 11.67 -16.49
N THR A 450 -15.87 11.56 -15.29
CA THR A 450 -16.43 10.31 -14.75
C THR A 450 -17.53 9.75 -15.65
N ASP A 451 -18.44 10.61 -16.14
CA ASP A 451 -19.52 10.21 -17.03
C ASP A 451 -19.06 9.63 -18.38
N ARG A 452 -17.79 9.85 -18.74
CA ARG A 452 -17.21 9.42 -20.02
C ARG A 452 -16.31 8.21 -19.93
N CYS A 453 -15.79 7.94 -18.74
CA CYS A 453 -14.90 6.83 -18.52
C CYS A 453 -15.68 5.59 -18.11
N GLU A 454 -15.41 4.47 -18.76
CA GLU A 454 -15.99 3.18 -18.38
C GLU A 454 -15.48 2.74 -17.00
N ARG A 455 -14.20 2.99 -16.73
CA ARG A 455 -13.56 2.63 -15.47
C ARG A 455 -13.15 3.88 -14.69
N VAL A 456 -13.60 3.95 -13.46
CA VAL A 456 -13.33 5.09 -12.58
C VAL A 456 -12.91 4.60 -11.21
N LEU A 457 -11.76 5.07 -10.76
CA LEU A 457 -11.15 4.67 -9.51
C LEU A 457 -10.95 5.90 -8.62
N PHE A 458 -11.73 6.00 -7.56
CA PHE A 458 -11.55 7.02 -6.52
C PHE A 458 -10.68 6.45 -5.41
N LEU A 459 -9.60 7.15 -5.07
CA LEU A 459 -8.69 6.80 -4.00
C LEU A 459 -8.88 7.79 -2.86
N THR A 460 -9.09 7.29 -1.65
CA THR A 460 -9.17 8.14 -0.45
C THR A 460 -8.86 7.32 0.79
N GLY A 461 -8.10 7.89 1.74
CA GLY A 461 -7.88 7.29 3.06
C GLY A 461 -9.00 7.61 4.05
N THR A 462 -9.79 8.64 3.75
CA THR A 462 -10.83 9.19 4.62
C THR A 462 -12.15 9.38 3.84
N PRO A 463 -12.81 8.30 3.43
CA PRO A 463 -14.01 8.40 2.59
C PRO A 463 -15.22 9.00 3.33
N MET A 464 -15.24 8.91 4.66
CA MET A 464 -16.26 9.43 5.55
C MET A 464 -15.60 10.21 6.70
N GLU A 465 -15.31 11.50 6.48
CA GLU A 465 -14.74 12.34 7.55
C GLU A 465 -15.80 12.83 8.51
N ASN A 466 -16.96 13.26 8.00
CA ASN A 466 -17.97 13.92 8.82
C ASN A 466 -19.40 13.42 8.59
N ARG A 467 -19.76 12.90 7.40
CA ARG A 467 -21.16 12.55 7.09
C ARG A 467 -21.28 11.40 6.08
N VAL A 468 -22.28 10.55 6.28
CA VAL A 468 -22.70 9.51 5.31
C VAL A 468 -23.06 10.14 3.96
N GLU A 469 -23.58 11.38 3.95
CA GLU A 469 -23.95 12.10 2.73
C GLU A 469 -22.74 12.45 1.83
N GLU A 470 -21.57 12.68 2.42
CA GLU A 470 -20.33 12.88 1.67
C GLU A 470 -19.95 11.62 0.88
N PHE A 471 -20.06 10.47 1.53
CA PHE A 471 -19.84 9.16 0.89
C PHE A 471 -20.89 8.85 -0.19
N ARG A 472 -22.18 9.15 0.08
CA ARG A 472 -23.24 9.03 -0.93
C ARG A 472 -22.95 9.86 -2.18
N THR A 473 -22.35 11.04 -2.02
CA THR A 473 -21.94 11.89 -3.13
C THR A 473 -20.85 11.21 -3.99
N LEU A 474 -19.85 10.57 -3.37
CA LEU A 474 -18.82 9.83 -4.10
C LEU A 474 -19.43 8.63 -4.84
N VAL A 475 -20.32 7.88 -4.18
CA VAL A 475 -21.01 6.74 -4.82
C VAL A 475 -21.91 7.19 -5.96
N ARG A 476 -22.56 8.37 -5.85
CA ARG A 476 -23.40 8.95 -6.91
C ARG A 476 -22.62 9.20 -8.21
N TYR A 477 -21.36 9.59 -8.14
CA TYR A 477 -20.50 9.75 -9.32
C TYR A 477 -20.13 8.41 -9.95
N LEU A 478 -20.07 7.33 -9.18
CA LEU A 478 -19.58 6.03 -9.61
C LEU A 478 -20.70 5.09 -10.04
N GLN A 479 -21.63 4.84 -9.13
CA GLN A 479 -22.75 3.90 -9.27
C GLN A 479 -24.01 4.51 -8.66
N PRO A 480 -24.69 5.44 -9.39
CA PRO A 480 -25.86 6.18 -8.87
C PRO A 480 -27.02 5.27 -8.47
N GLU A 481 -27.11 4.06 -9.05
CA GLU A 481 -28.10 3.04 -8.71
C GLU A 481 -27.96 2.44 -7.31
N LEU A 482 -26.79 2.59 -6.68
CA LEU A 482 -26.58 2.17 -5.29
C LEU A 482 -27.03 3.21 -4.27
N VAL A 483 -27.12 4.50 -4.66
CA VAL A 483 -27.44 5.60 -3.75
C VAL A 483 -28.77 5.39 -3.01
N PRO A 484 -29.86 4.89 -3.64
CA PRO A 484 -31.10 4.61 -2.95
C PRO A 484 -31.00 3.49 -1.90
N LYS A 485 -30.02 2.59 -2.07
CA LYS A 485 -29.76 1.48 -1.15
C LYS A 485 -28.93 1.89 0.08
N ILE A 486 -28.27 3.04 0.02
CA ILE A 486 -27.48 3.60 1.11
C ILE A 486 -28.39 4.54 1.92
N GLN A 487 -29.16 3.99 2.84
CA GLN A 487 -30.00 4.80 3.73
C GLN A 487 -29.22 5.20 5.00
N GLY A 488 -29.57 6.34 5.61
CA GLY A 488 -29.01 6.72 6.89
C GLY A 488 -29.27 5.66 7.98
N SER A 489 -30.39 4.93 7.85
CA SER A 489 -30.74 3.77 8.68
C SER A 489 -29.80 2.58 8.53
N ASP A 490 -29.10 2.42 7.41
CA ASP A 490 -28.14 1.30 7.20
C ASP A 490 -26.86 1.52 8.00
N ALA A 491 -26.46 2.77 8.21
CA ALA A 491 -25.40 3.12 9.14
C ALA A 491 -25.82 2.82 10.59
N VAL A 492 -27.10 2.90 10.90
CA VAL A 492 -27.71 2.57 12.19
C VAL A 492 -27.90 1.06 12.35
N ALA A 493 -28.19 0.32 11.25
CA ALA A 493 -28.35 -1.14 11.23
C ALA A 493 -27.04 -1.93 11.45
N GLY A 494 -25.91 -1.24 11.58
CA GLY A 494 -24.61 -1.79 11.92
C GLY A 494 -23.62 -1.89 10.74
N PRO A 495 -22.31 -1.99 11.06
CA PRO A 495 -21.24 -1.94 10.06
C PRO A 495 -21.35 -3.04 9.01
N HIS A 496 -21.91 -4.19 9.33
CA HIS A 496 -22.06 -5.34 8.42
C HIS A 496 -23.09 -5.07 7.32
N THR A 497 -24.24 -4.49 7.68
CA THR A 497 -25.32 -4.18 6.72
C THR A 497 -24.90 -3.06 5.77
N PHE A 498 -24.26 -2.02 6.31
CA PHE A 498 -23.70 -0.92 5.52
C PHE A 498 -22.64 -1.43 4.53
N ARG A 499 -21.68 -2.23 4.97
CA ARG A 499 -20.65 -2.82 4.10
C ARG A 499 -21.25 -3.64 2.97
N LYS A 500 -22.27 -4.44 3.25
CA LYS A 500 -22.95 -5.26 2.25
C LYS A 500 -23.64 -4.40 1.18
N SER A 501 -24.28 -3.29 1.57
CA SER A 501 -24.99 -2.41 0.62
C SER A 501 -24.03 -1.64 -0.30
N VAL A 502 -22.82 -1.31 0.16
CA VAL A 502 -21.81 -0.54 -0.59
C VAL A 502 -20.73 -1.42 -1.25
N ALA A 503 -20.69 -2.71 -0.94
CA ALA A 503 -19.67 -3.65 -1.41
C ALA A 503 -19.40 -3.62 -2.94
N PRO A 504 -20.37 -3.39 -3.84
CA PRO A 504 -20.08 -3.29 -5.26
C PRO A 504 -19.23 -2.07 -5.65
N ALA A 505 -19.26 -1.00 -4.83
CA ALA A 505 -18.59 0.26 -5.15
C ALA A 505 -17.46 0.62 -4.18
N TYR A 506 -17.26 -0.12 -3.08
CA TYR A 506 -16.38 0.31 -2.00
C TYR A 506 -15.58 -0.83 -1.39
N LEU A 507 -14.27 -0.66 -1.33
CA LEU A 507 -13.35 -1.54 -0.63
C LEU A 507 -12.56 -0.73 0.39
N ARG A 508 -12.55 -1.17 1.65
CA ARG A 508 -11.76 -0.57 2.73
C ARG A 508 -11.08 -1.63 3.57
N ARG A 509 -9.81 -1.39 3.86
CA ARG A 509 -8.99 -2.21 4.77
C ARG A 509 -8.24 -1.28 5.71
N ASN A 510 -8.01 -1.74 6.95
CA ASN A 510 -7.19 -1.03 7.90
C ASN A 510 -5.75 -1.53 7.83
N GLN A 511 -4.81 -0.68 8.19
CA GLN A 511 -3.39 -0.98 8.17
C GLN A 511 -3.04 -2.14 9.12
N GLN A 512 -3.62 -2.13 10.31
CA GLN A 512 -3.39 -3.15 11.34
C GLN A 512 -3.86 -4.55 10.93
N ASP A 513 -4.88 -4.63 10.08
CA ASP A 513 -5.48 -5.90 9.66
C ASP A 513 -4.67 -6.60 8.54
N VAL A 514 -3.90 -5.82 7.74
CA VAL A 514 -3.23 -6.33 6.54
C VAL A 514 -1.71 -6.15 6.51
N LEU A 515 -1.14 -5.31 7.40
CA LEU A 515 0.29 -5.06 7.55
C LEU A 515 0.77 -5.46 8.94
N THR A 516 0.81 -6.76 9.18
CA THR A 516 1.23 -7.33 10.47
C THR A 516 2.73 -7.15 10.77
N GLU A 517 3.54 -6.87 9.75
CA GLU A 517 4.97 -6.63 9.86
C GLU A 517 5.34 -5.19 10.23
N LEU A 518 4.40 -4.24 10.25
CA LEU A 518 4.72 -2.87 10.61
C LEU A 518 5.25 -2.79 12.04
N PRO A 519 6.32 -2.00 12.25
CA PRO A 519 6.83 -1.70 13.57
C PRO A 519 5.78 -1.03 14.45
N ALA A 520 5.98 -1.10 15.75
CA ALA A 520 5.12 -0.44 16.72
C ALA A 520 5.06 1.08 16.46
N LEU A 521 3.86 1.64 16.57
CA LEU A 521 3.60 3.07 16.65
C LEU A 521 3.41 3.41 18.13
N VAL A 522 4.33 4.19 18.68
CA VAL A 522 4.25 4.64 20.07
C VAL A 522 3.87 6.12 20.06
N GLN A 523 2.72 6.45 20.63
CA GLN A 523 2.28 7.84 20.78
C GLN A 523 2.42 8.28 22.22
N VAL A 524 3.08 9.41 22.42
CA VAL A 524 3.33 10.03 23.73
C VAL A 524 2.77 11.44 23.73
N ASP A 525 1.95 11.74 24.73
CA ASP A 525 1.46 13.10 25.00
C ASP A 525 2.40 13.78 26.00
N GLU A 526 3.13 14.78 25.52
CA GLU A 526 4.12 15.54 26.30
C GLU A 526 3.43 16.78 26.86
N TRP A 527 3.13 16.76 28.16
CA TRP A 527 2.44 17.85 28.86
C TRP A 527 3.42 18.81 29.51
N GLU A 528 3.37 20.07 29.09
CA GLU A 528 4.26 21.14 29.57
C GLU A 528 3.44 22.26 30.21
N GLU A 529 3.98 22.86 31.27
CA GLU A 529 3.39 24.05 31.88
C GLU A 529 3.81 25.31 31.11
N PHE A 530 2.91 26.28 31.03
CA PHE A 530 3.27 27.59 30.50
C PHE A 530 4.33 28.27 31.33
N SER A 531 5.32 28.88 30.70
CA SER A 531 6.12 29.91 31.33
C SER A 531 5.24 31.10 31.73
N ALA A 532 5.65 31.89 32.72
CA ALA A 532 4.90 33.08 33.12
C ALA A 532 4.62 34.02 31.93
N ALA A 533 5.60 34.19 31.03
CA ALA A 533 5.46 35.04 29.85
C ALA A 533 4.49 34.47 28.81
N ASP A 534 4.54 33.13 28.56
CA ASP A 534 3.60 32.50 27.63
C ASP A 534 2.20 32.42 28.21
N GLN A 535 2.06 32.33 29.53
CA GLN A 535 0.79 32.40 30.23
C GLN A 535 0.12 33.77 30.06
N ASP A 536 0.89 34.85 30.12
CA ASP A 536 0.37 36.22 29.88
C ASP A 536 -0.08 36.36 28.44
N ALA A 537 0.71 35.88 27.47
CA ALA A 537 0.32 35.84 26.06
C ALA A 537 -0.96 35.00 25.83
N TYR A 538 -1.07 33.87 26.54
CA TYR A 538 -2.29 33.04 26.50
C TYR A 538 -3.52 33.76 27.05
N ARG A 539 -3.41 34.42 28.22
CA ARG A 539 -4.47 35.21 28.80
C ARG A 539 -4.94 36.35 27.89
N GLU A 540 -3.99 37.03 27.23
CA GLU A 540 -4.31 38.07 26.26
C GLU A 540 -5.09 37.51 25.07
N ALA A 541 -4.63 36.35 24.52
CA ALA A 541 -5.31 35.68 23.41
C ALA A 541 -6.74 35.23 23.79
N VAL A 542 -6.95 34.73 25.03
CA VAL A 542 -8.29 34.36 25.56
C VAL A 542 -9.18 35.62 25.71
N ALA A 543 -8.64 36.70 26.28
CA ALA A 543 -9.39 37.96 26.42
C ALA A 543 -9.82 38.55 25.06
N ALA A 544 -8.94 38.40 24.04
CA ALA A 544 -9.25 38.83 22.67
C ALA A 544 -10.17 37.84 21.92
N GLY A 545 -10.55 36.70 22.51
CA GLY A 545 -11.33 35.67 21.84
C GLY A 545 -10.65 35.02 20.63
N ASN A 546 -9.32 35.08 20.56
CA ASN A 546 -8.55 34.64 19.42
C ASN A 546 -8.06 33.18 19.58
N PHE A 547 -8.88 32.22 19.14
CA PHE A 547 -8.60 30.80 19.21
C PHE A 547 -7.24 30.42 18.61
N MET A 548 -6.86 30.98 17.45
CA MET A 548 -5.59 30.66 16.79
C MET A 548 -4.38 31.23 17.55
N ALA A 549 -4.53 32.36 18.23
CA ALA A 549 -3.49 32.91 19.10
C ALA A 549 -3.34 32.06 20.37
N MET A 550 -4.45 31.56 20.94
CA MET A 550 -4.41 30.66 22.09
C MET A 550 -3.60 29.38 21.80
N ARG A 551 -3.80 28.77 20.64
CA ARG A 551 -3.10 27.53 20.23
C ARG A 551 -1.58 27.67 20.06
N ARG A 552 -1.08 28.87 19.77
CA ARG A 552 0.36 29.14 19.59
C ARG A 552 1.00 29.90 20.74
N ALA A 553 0.24 30.27 21.76
CA ALA A 553 0.71 31.07 22.90
C ALA A 553 1.91 30.44 23.61
N ALA A 554 1.99 29.11 23.67
CA ALA A 554 3.12 28.37 24.25
C ALA A 554 4.46 28.55 23.51
N TYR A 555 4.45 29.20 22.34
CA TYR A 555 5.65 29.53 21.55
C TYR A 555 5.87 31.04 21.42
N ALA A 556 5.12 31.86 22.15
CA ALA A 556 5.19 33.31 22.06
C ALA A 556 6.57 33.87 22.46
N HIS A 557 7.22 33.24 23.44
CA HIS A 557 8.52 33.65 23.95
C HIS A 557 9.52 32.50 23.86
N ALA A 558 10.19 32.38 22.70
CA ALA A 558 11.07 31.28 22.34
C ALA A 558 12.07 30.86 23.44
N GLU A 559 12.71 31.83 24.11
CA GLU A 559 13.72 31.55 25.15
C GLU A 559 13.13 30.97 26.45
N LYS A 560 11.82 31.11 26.65
CA LYS A 560 11.11 30.68 27.89
C LYS A 560 10.09 29.59 27.63
N SER A 561 9.84 29.24 26.40
CA SER A 561 8.84 28.25 26.02
C SER A 561 9.22 26.84 26.47
N ALA A 562 8.43 26.26 27.37
CA ALA A 562 8.64 24.89 27.83
C ALA A 562 8.43 23.87 26.71
N LYS A 563 7.40 24.05 25.84
CA LYS A 563 7.21 23.20 24.67
C LYS A 563 8.40 23.22 23.72
N LEU A 564 9.00 24.39 23.48
CA LEU A 564 10.18 24.52 22.61
C LEU A 564 11.42 23.87 23.25
N GLN A 565 11.56 23.99 24.57
CA GLN A 565 12.63 23.32 25.29
C GLN A 565 12.48 21.79 25.18
N ARG A 566 11.26 21.26 25.42
CA ARG A 566 10.99 19.83 25.30
C ARG A 566 11.25 19.33 23.87
N LEU A 567 10.82 20.09 22.85
CA LEU A 567 11.12 19.76 21.46
C LEU A 567 12.64 19.66 21.21
N ARG A 568 13.45 20.59 21.73
CA ARG A 568 14.91 20.52 21.60
C ARG A 568 15.51 19.30 22.27
N GLU A 569 14.99 18.90 23.44
CA GLU A 569 15.40 17.69 24.13
C GLU A 569 15.10 16.45 23.29
N LEU A 570 13.90 16.32 22.75
CA LEU A 570 13.50 15.20 21.88
C LEU A 570 14.37 15.13 20.60
N VAL A 571 14.70 16.28 20.00
CA VAL A 571 15.60 16.33 18.83
C VAL A 571 17.01 15.92 19.23
N ALA A 572 17.51 16.33 20.40
CA ALA A 572 18.83 15.94 20.89
C ALA A 572 18.89 14.45 21.23
N GLU A 573 17.86 13.90 21.85
CA GLU A 573 17.73 12.46 22.11
C GLU A 573 17.74 11.65 20.80
N ALA A 574 16.99 12.11 19.80
CA ALA A 574 16.98 11.49 18.48
C ALA A 574 18.35 11.56 17.78
N ALA A 575 19.09 12.66 17.97
CA ALA A 575 20.42 12.84 17.39
C ALA A 575 21.44 11.86 17.99
N VAL A 576 21.37 11.61 19.30
CA VAL A 576 22.23 10.61 19.97
C VAL A 576 22.02 9.20 19.42
N ASN A 577 20.81 8.90 18.95
CA ASN A 577 20.40 7.59 18.44
C ASN A 577 20.39 7.53 16.89
N ASP A 578 20.96 8.49 16.19
CA ASP A 578 20.98 8.59 14.72
C ASP A 578 19.58 8.49 14.07
N LEU A 579 18.53 8.93 14.79
CA LEU A 579 17.17 8.90 14.32
C LEU A 579 16.81 10.19 13.56
N LYS A 580 16.03 10.05 12.50
CA LYS A 580 15.50 11.17 11.73
C LYS A 580 14.19 11.66 12.30
N VAL A 581 14.05 12.97 12.40
CA VAL A 581 12.93 13.66 13.05
C VAL A 581 12.13 14.45 12.03
N VAL A 582 10.80 14.33 12.05
CA VAL A 582 9.89 15.26 11.34
C VAL A 582 9.09 16.05 12.36
N VAL A 583 9.11 17.36 12.25
CA VAL A 583 8.35 18.27 13.11
C VAL A 583 7.19 18.87 12.33
N PHE A 584 5.98 18.71 12.84
CA PHE A 584 4.77 19.26 12.25
C PHE A 584 4.19 20.38 13.10
N SER A 585 3.77 21.45 12.45
CA SER A 585 2.92 22.50 13.02
C SER A 585 1.94 23.03 11.98
N TYR A 586 0.77 23.45 12.43
CA TYR A 586 -0.18 24.21 11.61
C TYR A 586 0.35 25.61 11.29
N PHE A 587 1.10 26.17 12.23
CA PHE A 587 1.54 27.56 12.21
C PHE A 587 2.93 27.72 11.62
N ARG A 588 3.06 28.60 10.65
CA ARG A 588 4.36 28.89 9.97
C ARG A 588 5.32 29.67 10.86
N ASP A 589 4.80 30.52 11.73
CA ASP A 589 5.58 31.27 12.74
C ASP A 589 6.14 30.35 13.81
N VAL A 590 5.38 29.34 14.28
CA VAL A 590 5.89 28.29 15.16
C VAL A 590 7.01 27.52 14.50
N LEU A 591 6.87 27.12 13.22
CA LEU A 591 7.95 26.43 12.50
C LEU A 591 9.21 27.29 12.35
N ALA A 592 9.07 28.62 12.15
CA ALA A 592 10.19 29.53 12.11
C ALA A 592 10.90 29.62 13.48
N THR A 593 10.14 29.66 14.57
CA THR A 593 10.67 29.60 15.94
C THR A 593 11.41 28.29 16.21
N VAL A 594 10.84 27.17 15.81
CA VAL A 594 11.48 25.85 15.93
C VAL A 594 12.76 25.79 15.10
N GLN A 595 12.77 26.32 13.88
CA GLN A 595 13.96 26.36 13.02
C GLN A 595 15.12 27.13 13.67
N GLN A 596 14.82 28.26 14.29
CA GLN A 596 15.83 29.03 15.03
C GLN A 596 16.35 28.26 16.26
N ALA A 597 15.47 27.52 16.95
CA ALA A 597 15.82 26.79 18.15
C ALA A 597 16.61 25.50 17.89
N VAL A 598 16.34 24.81 16.80
CA VAL A 598 17.03 23.58 16.38
C VAL A 598 18.35 23.90 15.66
N GLY A 599 18.42 25.04 14.97
CA GLY A 599 19.60 25.51 14.25
C GLY A 599 19.59 25.29 12.74
N GLU A 600 20.70 25.68 12.08
CA GLU A 600 20.81 25.68 10.61
C GLU A 600 20.76 24.29 9.95
N GLY A 601 20.93 23.21 10.72
CA GLY A 601 20.83 21.84 10.21
C GLY A 601 19.40 21.36 9.93
N ALA A 602 18.37 22.11 10.34
CA ALA A 602 16.98 21.74 10.09
C ALA A 602 16.55 22.08 8.66
N LEU A 603 16.11 21.06 7.92
CA LEU A 603 15.61 21.18 6.55
C LEU A 603 14.18 21.77 6.54
N GLY A 604 13.87 22.55 5.53
CA GLY A 604 12.52 23.14 5.37
C GLY A 604 12.44 24.61 5.76
N PRO A 605 11.26 25.14 6.18
CA PRO A 605 10.00 24.42 6.34
C PRO A 605 9.28 24.10 5.03
N LEU A 606 8.74 22.92 4.93
CA LEU A 606 7.81 22.53 3.88
C LEU A 606 6.44 23.18 4.13
N ALA A 607 6.10 24.21 3.39
CA ALA A 607 4.87 24.96 3.53
C ALA A 607 4.10 25.05 2.20
N GLY A 608 2.83 25.49 2.25
CA GLY A 608 1.96 25.59 1.07
C GLY A 608 2.52 26.42 -0.08
N GLY A 609 3.32 27.45 0.20
CA GLY A 609 3.96 28.32 -0.81
C GLY A 609 5.22 27.75 -1.47
N VAL A 610 5.77 26.63 -0.99
CA VAL A 610 6.98 26.02 -1.55
C VAL A 610 6.61 25.25 -2.83
N PRO A 611 7.30 25.47 -3.97
CA PRO A 611 7.05 24.72 -5.20
C PRO A 611 7.18 23.20 -5.01
N ALA A 612 6.37 22.41 -5.72
CA ALA A 612 6.33 20.95 -5.57
C ALA A 612 7.69 20.27 -5.83
N THR A 613 8.47 20.81 -6.78
CA THR A 613 9.84 20.33 -7.06
C THR A 613 10.78 20.55 -5.87
N ARG A 614 10.72 21.72 -5.22
CA ARG A 614 11.57 22.02 -4.06
C ARG A 614 11.13 21.19 -2.84
N ARG A 615 9.83 20.95 -2.65
CA ARG A 615 9.36 20.07 -1.59
C ARG A 615 9.93 18.66 -1.75
N GLN A 616 9.91 18.12 -2.96
CA GLN A 616 10.45 16.80 -3.24
C GLN A 616 11.97 16.75 -3.02
N GLN A 617 12.71 17.78 -3.45
CA GLN A 617 14.14 17.89 -3.19
C GLN A 617 14.45 17.85 -1.69
N LEU A 618 13.72 18.59 -0.87
CA LEU A 618 13.90 18.60 0.59
C LEU A 618 13.62 17.22 1.20
N VAL A 619 12.63 16.50 0.72
CA VAL A 619 12.36 15.12 1.15
C VAL A 619 13.47 14.17 0.71
N ASP A 620 13.98 14.32 -0.52
CA ASP A 620 15.08 13.51 -1.03
C ASP A 620 16.38 13.82 -0.24
N GLU A 621 16.67 15.11 0.07
CA GLU A 621 17.78 15.55 0.93
C GLU A 621 17.66 14.93 2.35
N PHE A 622 16.47 14.99 2.95
CA PHE A 622 16.17 14.41 4.26
C PHE A 622 16.37 12.89 4.26
N THR A 623 15.85 12.22 3.23
CA THR A 623 15.90 10.75 3.11
C THR A 623 17.34 10.27 2.93
N SER A 624 18.13 10.96 2.11
CA SER A 624 19.52 10.59 1.78
C SER A 624 20.55 11.07 2.79
N ALA A 625 20.18 11.97 3.71
CA ALA A 625 21.09 12.42 4.76
C ALA A 625 21.62 11.24 5.58
N PRO A 626 22.93 11.11 5.80
CA PRO A 626 23.47 10.09 6.70
C PRO A 626 23.14 10.43 8.16
N GLY A 627 22.70 9.44 8.92
CA GLY A 627 22.40 9.59 10.35
C GLY A 627 21.21 10.50 10.65
N HIS A 628 21.35 11.30 11.70
CA HIS A 628 20.32 12.22 12.17
C HIS A 628 20.05 13.36 11.19
N ALA A 629 18.77 13.68 11.00
CA ALA A 629 18.33 14.86 10.26
C ALA A 629 16.96 15.32 10.78
N VAL A 630 16.68 16.62 10.68
CA VAL A 630 15.40 17.21 11.09
C VAL A 630 14.71 17.85 9.88
N LEU A 631 13.44 17.53 9.65
CA LEU A 631 12.62 18.13 8.60
C LEU A 631 11.43 18.85 9.23
N LEU A 632 11.26 20.11 8.90
CA LEU A 632 10.15 20.94 9.38
C LEU A 632 9.04 20.97 8.35
N CYS A 633 7.79 20.71 8.76
CA CYS A 633 6.65 20.60 7.86
C CYS A 633 5.44 21.35 8.40
N GLN A 634 4.83 22.19 7.58
CA GLN A 634 3.48 22.66 7.85
C GLN A 634 2.52 21.48 7.66
N ILE A 635 1.69 21.16 8.66
CA ILE A 635 0.94 19.91 8.67
C ILE A 635 0.01 19.74 7.48
N GLU A 636 -0.63 20.81 7.00
CA GLU A 636 -1.47 20.78 5.79
C GLU A 636 -0.67 20.54 4.51
N ALA A 637 0.55 21.05 4.44
CA ALA A 637 1.42 20.92 3.25
C ALA A 637 2.25 19.63 3.29
N GLY A 638 2.75 19.25 4.45
CA GLY A 638 3.53 18.03 4.69
C GLY A 638 2.68 16.78 4.84
N GLY A 639 1.43 16.92 5.26
CA GLY A 639 0.48 15.80 5.43
C GLY A 639 -0.08 15.23 4.12
N VAL A 640 0.15 15.85 2.95
CA VAL A 640 -0.41 15.40 1.67
C VAL A 640 0.68 14.89 0.73
N GLY A 641 0.71 13.57 0.52
CA GLY A 641 1.41 12.91 -0.58
C GLY A 641 2.93 12.80 -0.52
N LEU A 642 3.59 13.28 0.53
CA LEU A 642 5.03 13.11 0.72
C LEU A 642 5.34 11.74 1.33
N ASN A 643 6.49 11.18 0.99
CA ASN A 643 7.00 9.96 1.60
C ASN A 643 8.06 10.32 2.66
N LEU A 644 7.74 10.12 3.94
CA LEU A 644 8.59 10.46 5.07
C LEU A 644 9.01 9.22 5.88
N GLN A 645 9.06 8.05 5.24
CA GLN A 645 9.42 6.77 5.87
C GLN A 645 10.79 6.77 6.56
N ALA A 646 11.70 7.65 6.14
CA ALA A 646 13.00 7.78 6.79
C ALA A 646 12.90 8.30 8.23
N ALA A 647 11.77 8.92 8.62
CA ALA A 647 11.56 9.42 9.96
C ALA A 647 11.13 8.31 10.93
N SER A 648 11.83 8.22 12.06
CA SER A 648 11.46 7.36 13.21
C SER A 648 10.87 8.16 14.38
N VAL A 649 11.03 9.49 14.36
CA VAL A 649 10.46 10.38 15.37
C VAL A 649 9.59 11.43 14.68
N VAL A 650 8.35 11.57 15.12
CA VAL A 650 7.39 12.57 14.67
C VAL A 650 7.04 13.47 15.85
N ILE A 651 7.21 14.77 15.70
CA ILE A 651 6.86 15.75 16.75
C ILE A 651 5.70 16.61 16.21
N LEU A 652 4.59 16.64 16.95
CA LEU A 652 3.45 17.51 16.71
C LEU A 652 3.51 18.67 17.68
N CYS A 653 3.73 19.89 17.19
CA CYS A 653 3.90 21.07 18.04
C CYS A 653 2.63 21.46 18.82
N GLU A 654 1.46 21.11 18.27
CA GLU A 654 0.16 21.38 18.88
C GLU A 654 -0.89 20.37 18.39
N PRO A 655 -1.97 20.10 19.16
CA PRO A 655 -3.04 19.22 18.75
C PRO A 655 -3.84 19.85 17.59
N GLN A 656 -4.32 19.04 16.68
CA GLN A 656 -5.08 19.52 15.52
C GLN A 656 -6.59 19.45 15.77
N VAL A 657 -7.32 20.48 15.33
CA VAL A 657 -8.80 20.51 15.40
C VAL A 657 -9.42 19.35 14.61
N LYS A 658 -8.74 18.91 13.56
CA LYS A 658 -9.08 17.72 12.77
C LYS A 658 -8.10 16.59 13.05
N PRO A 659 -8.49 15.54 13.78
CA PRO A 659 -7.63 14.39 14.06
C PRO A 659 -7.09 13.74 12.78
N THR A 660 -7.84 13.82 11.69
CA THR A 660 -7.42 13.26 10.41
C THR A 660 -6.12 13.88 9.87
N LEU A 661 -5.82 15.14 10.19
CA LEU A 661 -4.57 15.79 9.83
C LEU A 661 -3.37 15.19 10.57
N GLU A 662 -3.52 14.89 11.87
CA GLU A 662 -2.49 14.19 12.66
C GLU A 662 -2.28 12.78 12.12
N HIS A 663 -3.35 12.01 11.92
CA HIS A 663 -3.27 10.67 11.35
C HIS A 663 -2.61 10.68 9.96
N GLN A 664 -2.93 11.66 9.12
CA GLN A 664 -2.31 11.81 7.81
C GLN A 664 -0.81 12.11 7.91
N ALA A 665 -0.41 13.00 8.82
CA ALA A 665 0.99 13.34 9.03
C ALA A 665 1.79 12.14 9.56
N VAL A 666 1.27 11.43 10.57
CA VAL A 666 1.89 10.22 11.14
C VAL A 666 1.99 9.10 10.10
N ALA A 667 0.94 8.87 9.30
CA ALA A 667 0.92 7.85 8.26
C ALA A 667 1.91 8.12 7.11
N ARG A 668 2.59 9.27 7.06
CA ARG A 668 3.70 9.52 6.12
C ARG A 668 5.02 8.93 6.61
N ALA A 669 5.19 8.81 7.91
CA ALA A 669 6.33 8.15 8.55
C ALA A 669 6.01 6.66 8.82
N HIS A 670 4.86 6.38 9.44
CA HIS A 670 4.42 5.02 9.76
C HIS A 670 3.58 4.44 8.62
N ARG A 671 4.23 3.78 7.69
CA ARG A 671 3.60 3.19 6.50
C ARG A 671 4.37 1.98 6.02
N MET A 672 3.78 1.26 5.07
CA MET A 672 4.43 0.13 4.40
C MET A 672 5.87 0.47 3.98
N GLY A 673 6.83 -0.32 4.46
CA GLY A 673 8.26 -0.11 4.27
C GLY A 673 8.97 0.58 5.43
N GLN A 674 8.24 1.00 6.47
CA GLN A 674 8.86 1.41 7.73
C GLN A 674 9.39 0.16 8.44
N VAL A 675 10.66 0.18 8.79
CA VAL A 675 11.36 -0.94 9.44
C VAL A 675 11.68 -0.67 10.91
N ARG A 676 11.62 0.61 11.34
CA ARG A 676 11.87 1.05 12.71
C ARG A 676 10.58 1.44 13.40
N SER A 677 10.53 1.29 14.74
CA SER A 677 9.43 1.82 15.54
C SER A 677 9.31 3.33 15.34
N VAL A 678 8.09 3.81 15.17
CA VAL A 678 7.84 5.24 15.04
C VAL A 678 7.31 5.79 16.35
N GLN A 679 8.01 6.78 16.89
CA GLN A 679 7.62 7.51 18.07
C GLN A 679 6.95 8.81 17.66
N VAL A 680 5.74 9.05 18.17
CA VAL A 680 4.97 10.27 17.93
C VAL A 680 4.85 11.03 19.24
N HIS A 681 5.50 12.18 19.34
CA HIS A 681 5.43 13.08 20.48
C HIS A 681 4.50 14.24 20.16
N ARG A 682 3.40 14.37 20.91
CA ARG A 682 2.48 15.46 20.79
C ARG A 682 2.67 16.43 21.95
N LEU A 683 3.16 17.62 21.67
CA LEU A 683 3.43 18.66 22.67
C LEU A 683 2.15 19.39 23.08
N LEU A 684 1.83 19.35 24.34
CA LEU A 684 0.59 19.86 24.91
C LEU A 684 0.90 20.86 26.03
N ALA A 685 0.07 21.89 26.16
CA ALA A 685 0.13 22.81 27.29
C ALA A 685 -0.97 22.48 28.31
N THR A 686 -0.59 22.34 29.58
CA THR A 686 -1.52 22.09 30.67
C THR A 686 -2.44 23.29 30.89
N ASP A 687 -3.65 23.07 31.35
CA ASP A 687 -4.66 24.10 31.65
C ASP A 687 -4.88 25.10 30.51
N SER A 688 -4.94 24.61 29.29
CA SER A 688 -5.02 25.44 28.08
C SER A 688 -6.07 24.96 27.06
N VAL A 689 -6.09 25.64 25.93
CA VAL A 689 -6.85 25.25 24.74
C VAL A 689 -6.55 23.81 24.30
N ASP A 690 -5.32 23.31 24.51
CA ASP A 690 -4.92 21.96 24.12
C ASP A 690 -5.70 20.89 24.91
N ASP A 691 -5.78 21.06 26.21
CA ASP A 691 -6.56 20.19 27.12
C ASP A 691 -8.05 20.16 26.74
N ARG A 692 -8.65 21.35 26.49
CA ARG A 692 -10.05 21.45 26.07
C ARG A 692 -10.30 20.77 24.73
N LEU A 693 -9.42 21.03 23.76
CA LEU A 693 -9.49 20.47 22.42
C LEU A 693 -9.44 18.94 22.48
N LEU A 694 -8.48 18.37 23.21
CA LEU A 694 -8.36 16.92 23.34
C LEU A 694 -9.58 16.27 23.96
N ARG A 695 -10.15 16.84 25.04
CA ARG A 695 -11.38 16.32 25.64
C ARG A 695 -12.56 16.29 24.67
N ILE A 696 -12.72 17.34 23.85
CA ILE A 696 -13.77 17.39 22.83
C ILE A 696 -13.50 16.34 21.74
N LEU A 697 -12.24 16.20 21.29
CA LEU A 697 -11.86 15.24 20.28
C LEU A 697 -12.01 13.79 20.75
N GLU A 698 -11.63 13.48 21.99
CA GLU A 698 -11.82 12.16 22.60
C GLU A 698 -13.30 11.79 22.72
N SER A 699 -14.15 12.74 23.13
CA SER A 699 -15.58 12.50 23.18
C SER A 699 -16.18 12.21 21.80
N LYS A 700 -15.70 12.91 20.76
CA LYS A 700 -16.08 12.65 19.36
C LYS A 700 -15.56 11.31 18.86
N SER A 701 -14.31 10.95 19.16
CA SER A 701 -13.72 9.68 18.78
C SER A 701 -14.45 8.50 19.43
N ARG A 702 -14.75 8.60 20.73
CA ARG A 702 -15.53 7.58 21.45
C ARG A 702 -16.93 7.42 20.87
N LEU A 703 -17.60 8.53 20.53
CA LEU A 703 -18.89 8.52 19.85
C LEU A 703 -18.78 7.90 18.47
N PHE A 704 -17.75 8.26 17.68
CA PHE A 704 -17.52 7.69 16.36
C PHE A 704 -17.18 6.20 16.42
N ASP A 705 -16.35 5.76 17.35
CA ASP A 705 -16.00 4.35 17.56
C ASP A 705 -17.21 3.55 18.09
N ALA A 706 -18.01 4.13 18.96
CA ALA A 706 -19.27 3.55 19.42
C ALA A 706 -20.29 3.49 18.27
N TYR A 707 -20.34 4.52 17.42
CA TYR A 707 -21.20 4.58 16.23
C TYR A 707 -20.77 3.59 15.15
N ALA A 708 -19.46 3.42 14.96
CA ALA A 708 -18.91 2.44 14.05
C ALA A 708 -19.01 0.99 14.56
N ARG A 709 -19.08 0.79 15.88
CA ARG A 709 -19.08 -0.52 16.53
C ARG A 709 -20.43 -0.92 17.17
N ARG A 710 -21.33 0.01 17.55
CA ARG A 710 -22.61 -0.27 18.20
C ARG A 710 -23.70 0.70 17.74
N SER A 711 -24.77 0.16 17.19
CA SER A 711 -25.90 0.91 16.63
C SER A 711 -26.89 1.51 17.64
N ASP A 712 -26.81 1.14 18.92
CA ASP A 712 -27.89 1.46 19.88
C ASP A 712 -27.80 2.86 20.52
N VAL A 713 -26.67 3.57 20.35
CA VAL A 713 -26.45 4.91 20.95
C VAL A 713 -26.81 6.07 20.01
N ALA A 714 -26.96 5.78 18.71
CA ALA A 714 -27.19 6.80 17.68
C ALA A 714 -28.54 7.46 17.72
N GLU A 715 -29.59 6.79 18.26
CA GLU A 715 -30.92 7.36 18.39
C GLU A 715 -31.03 8.41 19.50
N ALA A 716 -30.08 8.43 20.44
CA ALA A 716 -30.22 9.28 21.66
C ALA A 716 -29.58 10.68 21.54
N THR A 717 -28.75 10.96 20.53
CA THR A 717 -28.01 12.24 20.45
C THR A 717 -27.78 12.73 19.01
N PRO A 718 -28.79 13.29 18.32
CA PRO A 718 -28.64 13.82 16.95
C PRO A 718 -27.63 14.98 16.83
N ASP A 719 -27.46 15.78 17.91
CA ASP A 719 -26.65 17.00 17.91
C ASP A 719 -25.12 16.78 18.06
N ALA A 720 -24.67 15.57 18.42
CA ALA A 720 -23.26 15.29 18.70
C ALA A 720 -22.41 15.11 17.44
N VAL A 721 -23.02 14.95 16.26
CA VAL A 721 -22.33 14.54 15.02
C VAL A 721 -21.96 15.72 14.11
N ASP A 722 -22.52 16.92 14.33
CA ASP A 722 -22.44 18.05 13.38
C ASP A 722 -21.85 19.35 13.95
N VAL A 723 -20.80 19.27 14.76
CA VAL A 723 -20.13 20.49 15.25
C VAL A 723 -19.05 20.91 14.27
N SER A 724 -19.27 22.01 13.54
CA SER A 724 -18.25 22.60 12.66
C SER A 724 -16.99 23.04 13.44
N ASP A 725 -15.84 23.09 12.79
CA ASP A 725 -14.58 23.56 13.39
C ASP A 725 -14.72 24.94 14.04
N GLY A 726 -15.53 25.84 13.42
CA GLY A 726 -15.84 27.14 13.97
C GLY A 726 -16.70 27.12 15.24
N THR A 727 -17.57 26.13 15.39
CA THR A 727 -18.38 25.94 16.59
C THR A 727 -17.53 25.41 17.74
N ILE A 728 -16.59 24.46 17.47
CA ILE A 728 -15.64 23.97 18.47
C ILE A 728 -14.75 25.11 18.97
N ALA A 729 -14.18 25.89 18.04
CA ALA A 729 -13.36 27.03 18.40
C ALA A 729 -14.06 28.05 19.28
N ARG A 730 -15.31 28.38 18.95
CA ARG A 730 -16.14 29.33 19.74
C ARG A 730 -16.41 28.79 21.15
N ARG A 731 -16.82 27.54 21.25
CA ARG A 731 -17.10 26.89 22.54
C ARG A 731 -15.87 26.87 23.45
N ILE A 732 -14.70 26.51 22.90
CA ILE A 732 -13.45 26.50 23.67
C ILE A 732 -13.08 27.90 24.13
N VAL A 733 -13.27 28.92 23.31
CA VAL A 733 -13.02 30.33 23.70
C VAL A 733 -13.92 30.73 24.84
N GLU A 734 -15.22 30.44 24.77
CA GLU A 734 -16.19 30.73 25.81
C GLU A 734 -15.81 30.03 27.14
N GLU A 735 -15.54 28.73 27.11
CA GLU A 735 -15.12 27.95 28.28
C GLU A 735 -13.83 28.51 28.92
N GLU A 736 -12.83 28.93 28.13
CA GLU A 736 -11.58 29.48 28.65
C GLU A 736 -11.77 30.91 29.21
N GLN A 737 -12.64 31.72 28.61
CA GLN A 737 -13.00 33.05 29.15
C GLN A 737 -13.69 32.93 30.51
N GLU A 738 -14.64 31.99 30.64
CA GLU A 738 -15.32 31.72 31.92
C GLU A 738 -14.35 31.20 32.99
N ARG A 739 -13.44 30.28 32.63
CA ARG A 739 -12.43 29.77 33.55
C ARG A 739 -11.53 30.85 34.11
N LEU A 740 -10.98 31.68 33.21
CA LEU A 740 -10.10 32.79 33.62
C LEU A 740 -10.81 33.90 34.38
N ALA A 741 -12.11 34.11 34.12
CA ALA A 741 -12.92 35.04 34.90
C ALA A 741 -13.18 34.50 36.33
N ALA A 742 -13.50 33.21 36.46
CA ALA A 742 -13.71 32.56 37.77
C ALA A 742 -12.40 32.56 38.60
N GLY A 743 -11.24 32.34 37.98
CA GLY A 743 -9.96 32.41 38.68
C GLY A 743 -9.59 33.81 39.19
N ARG A 744 -10.08 34.90 38.56
CA ARG A 744 -9.87 36.28 39.01
C ARG A 744 -10.79 36.66 40.20
N SER A 745 -11.92 35.99 40.35
CA SER A 745 -12.85 36.24 41.45
C SER A 745 -12.51 35.44 42.74
N ALA A 746 -11.61 34.47 42.62
CA ALA A 746 -11.19 33.60 43.75
C ALA A 746 -9.79 33.97 44.31
N GLY A 747 -9.06 34.88 43.72
CA GLY A 747 -7.80 35.43 44.23
C GLY A 747 -7.93 36.91 44.55
#